data_663f910b33663dc86e113c628420b3a9
#
_entry.id   663f910b33663dc86e113c628420b3a9
#
_cell.length_a   1.000
_cell.length_b   1.000
_cell.length_c   1.000
_cell.angle_alpha   90.00
_cell.angle_beta   90.00
_cell.angle_gamma   90.00
#
_symmetry.space_group_name_H-M   'P 1'
#
loop_
_entity.id
_entity.type
_entity.pdbx_description
1 polymer ?
#
loop_
_entity_poly.entity_id
_entity_poly.type
_entity_poly.pdbx_seq_one_letter_code
_entity_poly.pdbx_strand_id
1 'polypeptide(L)'
;MAVLEKIREKKALTTIVIGGALLMFILTMNAGSNSGGCTGQDMTLAEVNGNKIEYEQFSKLSQVQNVLNKNNQNDVSADELNEQMLSRLVLNSIIDQECEDAAITAGDNEISAMMGITLKQDNTPYQLSSAIQSLMGYMSSNFGAQVIPAQIKEIAEKGTIQGQKVDASMLPEIKALWQNAIEETEAEIKINKVGWLVQNCMMPNDFDREQVQNGMSTQFAVEYAQVPYTGDDKYKATDAEIKAEYEKLKEMFRIDNEMRAVHMIVVPVNPSDKDLAEADKLLNKAVKELSDSTSRGFDALRNYDNFVQSTQNYYTSDGVLQSQPQNDALVMALRTLSNDSIGRGVLAGNVGGVAMTQRMGSTANVYKLIDRFTVADSIKLDVIQVMGNKQYQDSVLALLNGGANADSLATKLGEKKFAVTHVPQYLRGYEIPDSLRAKVGATSDYFVMNNSNEGAVIWKVVEAKAPVTFNEMGVAQYNFIASDLTSGKTQNELQKLLNNYKKAADLEKAFADGKDAQVKKYQEFYNEDVIASTQPTLGGVNKTRSVVKWVFNEAKKGDISQIMNISVDNYHSVLVVAMLDDVYNDYLPATAPEVKNLLDQRVRARKEGEAIVKGNKTNDVNAFASKAGVEVQADTISFLGRAGNLASEPKVVGFVAGAKKGSSSQIVGNSSVVVVKVGDMIESKMAAMPKQMLTQQAMGNLGLNLYQAVMHSRKVKMNPSKFF
;
A
#
# COMPACT_ATOMS: atom_id res chain seq x y z
N MET A 1 28.74 -13.14 -49.93
CA MET A 1 29.38 -12.19 -48.97
C MET A 1 29.35 -10.72 -49.45
N ALA A 2 29.27 -10.43 -50.75
CA ALA A 2 29.26 -9.03 -51.28
C ALA A 2 28.01 -8.19 -50.98
N VAL A 3 26.86 -8.78 -50.60
CA VAL A 3 25.62 -8.03 -50.31
C VAL A 3 25.60 -7.46 -48.89
N LEU A 4 26.18 -8.17 -47.94
CA LEU A 4 26.30 -7.72 -46.51
C LEU A 4 27.28 -6.57 -46.34
N GLU A 5 28.31 -6.50 -47.17
CA GLU A 5 29.32 -5.45 -47.14
C GLU A 5 28.77 -4.11 -47.66
N LYS A 6 27.95 -4.14 -48.73
CA LYS A 6 27.23 -2.96 -49.26
C LYS A 6 26.16 -2.39 -48.31
N ILE A 7 25.57 -3.22 -47.45
CA ILE A 7 24.60 -2.79 -46.43
C ILE A 7 25.34 -2.08 -45.28
N ARG A 8 26.57 -2.51 -45.01
CA ARG A 8 27.42 -1.93 -43.90
C ARG A 8 27.98 -0.54 -44.27
N GLU A 9 28.18 -0.25 -45.55
CA GLU A 9 28.64 1.07 -46.03
C GLU A 9 27.55 2.16 -45.97
N LYS A 10 26.27 1.78 -45.93
CA LYS A 10 25.14 2.75 -45.86
C LYS A 10 24.44 2.72 -44.50
N LYS A 11 25.20 2.82 -43.40
CA LYS A 11 24.68 2.78 -42.05
C LYS A 11 23.49 3.75 -41.84
N ALA A 12 23.57 4.98 -42.35
CA ALA A 12 22.50 5.96 -42.26
C ALA A 12 21.21 5.53 -42.96
N LEU A 13 21.29 4.90 -44.11
CA LEU A 13 20.12 4.42 -44.85
C LEU A 13 19.48 3.21 -44.14
N THR A 14 20.29 2.31 -43.61
CA THR A 14 19.81 1.14 -42.84
C THR A 14 19.12 1.57 -41.55
N THR A 15 19.65 2.58 -40.86
CA THR A 15 19.03 3.14 -39.66
C THR A 15 17.70 3.84 -39.97
N ILE A 16 17.60 4.57 -41.11
CA ILE A 16 16.35 5.20 -41.55
C ILE A 16 15.32 4.15 -41.97
N VAL A 17 15.73 3.09 -42.68
CA VAL A 17 14.82 2.02 -43.11
C VAL A 17 14.35 1.18 -41.92
N ILE A 18 15.24 0.82 -40.97
CA ILE A 18 14.87 0.08 -39.78
C ILE A 18 14.04 0.96 -38.84
N GLY A 19 14.41 2.22 -38.66
CA GLY A 19 13.65 3.20 -37.88
C GLY A 19 12.27 3.46 -38.47
N GLY A 20 12.17 3.60 -39.82
CA GLY A 20 10.92 3.75 -40.53
C GLY A 20 10.06 2.49 -40.49
N ALA A 21 10.66 1.31 -40.60
CA ALA A 21 9.96 0.02 -40.49
C ALA A 21 9.46 -0.20 -39.03
N LEU A 22 10.23 0.17 -38.02
CA LEU A 22 9.83 0.12 -36.61
C LEU A 22 8.71 1.12 -36.33
N LEU A 23 8.78 2.31 -36.89
CA LEU A 23 7.74 3.35 -36.78
C LEU A 23 6.44 2.90 -37.50
N MET A 24 6.57 2.30 -38.69
CA MET A 24 5.43 1.68 -39.39
C MET A 24 4.88 0.47 -38.63
N PHE A 25 5.73 -0.36 -38.03
CA PHE A 25 5.32 -1.51 -37.24
C PHE A 25 4.57 -1.07 -35.99
N ILE A 26 5.04 -0.03 -35.30
CA ILE A 26 4.35 0.58 -34.14
C ILE A 26 3.01 1.17 -34.58
N LEU A 27 2.97 1.83 -35.72
CA LEU A 27 1.73 2.37 -36.30
C LEU A 27 0.75 1.25 -36.74
N THR A 28 1.27 0.12 -37.25
CA THR A 28 0.42 -1.01 -37.69
C THR A 28 0.02 -1.95 -36.57
N MET A 29 0.80 -2.10 -35.50
CA MET A 29 0.35 -2.83 -34.30
C MET A 29 -0.81 -2.10 -33.58
N ASN A 30 -0.91 -0.78 -33.74
CA ASN A 30 -2.05 -0.01 -33.24
C ASN A 30 -3.26 -0.02 -34.22
N ALA A 31 -3.07 -0.52 -35.46
CA ALA A 31 -4.11 -0.61 -36.51
C ALA A 31 -4.80 -1.98 -36.56
N GLY A 32 -4.48 -2.90 -35.68
CA GLY A 32 -4.94 -4.31 -35.73
C GLY A 32 -6.27 -4.59 -35.04
N SER A 33 -7.21 -3.63 -34.98
CA SER A 33 -8.63 -3.95 -34.75
C SER A 33 -9.56 -2.90 -35.35
N ASN A 34 -10.19 -3.27 -36.48
CA ASN A 34 -11.35 -2.65 -37.15
C ASN A 34 -11.18 -1.34 -37.92
N SER A 35 -11.11 -1.54 -39.23
CA SER A 35 -11.69 -0.73 -40.33
C SER A 35 -12.37 0.58 -39.98
N GLY A 36 -11.80 1.68 -40.45
CA GLY A 36 -12.56 2.90 -40.75
C GLY A 36 -11.83 4.20 -40.49
N GLY A 37 -11.28 4.83 -41.54
CA GLY A 37 -11.10 6.27 -41.65
C GLY A 37 -9.99 6.88 -40.77
N CYS A 38 -9.02 7.51 -41.43
CA CYS A 38 -8.08 8.46 -40.79
C CYS A 38 -8.81 9.67 -40.21
N THR A 39 -9.32 9.54 -39.02
CA THR A 39 -9.62 10.64 -38.11
C THR A 39 -8.73 10.47 -36.92
N GLY A 40 -7.90 11.49 -36.59
CA GLY A 40 -6.93 11.43 -35.50
C GLY A 40 -7.57 10.88 -34.22
N GLN A 41 -7.05 9.75 -33.74
CA GLN A 41 -7.47 9.20 -32.46
C GLN A 41 -7.22 10.25 -31.39
N ASP A 42 -8.27 10.57 -30.64
CA ASP A 42 -8.14 11.43 -29.46
C ASP A 42 -7.24 10.73 -28.43
N MET A 43 -6.01 11.22 -28.29
CA MET A 43 -4.98 10.67 -27.39
C MET A 43 -5.06 11.27 -25.98
N THR A 44 -6.16 11.94 -25.64
CA THR A 44 -6.38 12.58 -24.35
C THR A 44 -6.75 11.54 -23.28
N LEU A 45 -5.86 11.37 -22.30
CA LEU A 45 -6.06 10.50 -21.12
C LEU A 45 -6.96 11.15 -20.06
N ALA A 46 -6.77 12.44 -19.85
CA ALA A 46 -7.56 13.22 -18.91
C ALA A 46 -7.67 14.67 -19.39
N GLU A 47 -8.69 15.37 -18.90
CA GLU A 47 -8.91 16.79 -19.10
C GLU A 47 -9.14 17.46 -17.74
N VAL A 48 -8.33 18.46 -17.43
CA VAL A 48 -8.42 19.23 -16.19
C VAL A 48 -8.83 20.64 -16.52
N ASN A 49 -10.08 20.99 -16.27
CA ASN A 49 -10.64 22.32 -16.55
C ASN A 49 -10.35 22.83 -17.98
N GLY A 50 -10.39 21.93 -18.96
CA GLY A 50 -10.12 22.23 -20.37
C GLY A 50 -8.68 21.94 -20.83
N ASN A 51 -7.71 21.82 -19.90
CA ASN A 51 -6.35 21.43 -20.22
C ASN A 51 -6.25 19.92 -20.41
N LYS A 52 -5.72 19.50 -21.54
CA LYS A 52 -5.61 18.08 -21.89
C LYS A 52 -4.29 17.48 -21.40
N ILE A 53 -4.39 16.29 -20.83
CA ILE A 53 -3.26 15.42 -20.51
C ILE A 53 -3.19 14.36 -21.61
N GLU A 54 -2.16 14.45 -22.43
CA GLU A 54 -1.98 13.58 -23.59
C GLU A 54 -1.22 12.30 -23.21
N TYR A 55 -1.52 11.20 -23.94
CA TYR A 55 -0.84 9.92 -23.75
C TYR A 55 0.69 9.99 -23.86
N GLU A 56 1.21 10.96 -24.61
CA GLU A 56 2.66 11.15 -24.75
C GLU A 56 3.32 11.54 -23.40
N GLN A 57 2.71 12.44 -22.62
CA GLN A 57 3.19 12.83 -21.29
C GLN A 57 3.20 11.64 -20.35
N PHE A 58 2.13 10.87 -20.36
CA PHE A 58 2.01 9.65 -19.58
C PHE A 58 3.07 8.60 -19.98
N SER A 59 3.27 8.38 -21.27
CA SER A 59 4.24 7.41 -21.77
C SER A 59 5.67 7.76 -21.38
N LYS A 60 6.04 9.05 -21.41
CA LYS A 60 7.35 9.53 -20.91
C LYS A 60 7.53 9.23 -19.43
N LEU A 61 6.54 9.58 -18.61
CA LEU A 61 6.57 9.33 -17.17
C LEU A 61 6.63 7.83 -16.87
N SER A 62 5.85 7.02 -17.59
CA SER A 62 5.84 5.55 -17.46
C SER A 62 7.22 4.94 -17.76
N GLN A 63 7.89 5.39 -18.81
CA GLN A 63 9.23 4.91 -19.14
C GLN A 63 10.23 5.22 -18.02
N VAL A 64 10.22 6.46 -17.51
CA VAL A 64 11.08 6.88 -16.40
C VAL A 64 10.82 6.05 -15.14
N GLN A 65 9.54 5.89 -14.77
CA GLN A 65 9.18 5.16 -13.57
C GLN A 65 9.52 3.67 -13.66
N ASN A 66 9.34 3.06 -14.84
CA ASN A 66 9.76 1.67 -15.08
C ASN A 66 11.27 1.48 -14.94
N VAL A 67 12.07 2.45 -15.36
CA VAL A 67 13.52 2.42 -15.17
C VAL A 67 13.89 2.51 -13.68
N LEU A 68 13.30 3.47 -12.96
CA LEU A 68 13.56 3.65 -11.52
C LEU A 68 13.14 2.45 -10.67
N ASN A 69 12.06 1.77 -11.08
CA ASN A 69 11.52 0.61 -10.36
C ASN A 69 12.22 -0.72 -10.68
N LYS A 70 13.05 -0.81 -11.72
CA LYS A 70 13.75 -2.05 -12.08
C LYS A 70 14.55 -2.68 -10.94
N ASN A 71 15.03 -1.88 -10.01
CA ASN A 71 15.82 -2.32 -8.86
C ASN A 71 15.01 -2.41 -7.55
N ASN A 72 13.74 -1.97 -7.56
CA ASN A 72 12.85 -2.06 -6.41
C ASN A 72 12.02 -3.35 -6.53
N GLN A 73 12.19 -4.27 -5.58
CA GLN A 73 11.44 -5.52 -5.49
C GLN A 73 9.97 -5.33 -5.06
N ASN A 74 9.41 -4.13 -5.23
CA ASN A 74 8.01 -3.88 -4.93
C ASN A 74 7.15 -4.43 -6.06
N ASP A 75 6.37 -5.45 -5.77
CA ASP A 75 5.38 -6.09 -6.65
C ASP A 75 4.14 -5.19 -6.89
N VAL A 76 4.36 -3.94 -7.28
CA VAL A 76 3.26 -3.08 -7.72
C VAL A 76 2.84 -3.52 -9.12
N SER A 77 1.56 -3.82 -9.31
CA SER A 77 1.07 -4.21 -10.63
C SER A 77 1.23 -3.06 -11.64
N ALA A 78 1.43 -3.40 -12.93
CA ALA A 78 1.53 -2.39 -13.98
C ALA A 78 0.29 -1.47 -14.02
N ASP A 79 -0.89 -2.02 -13.74
CA ASP A 79 -2.15 -1.27 -13.73
C ASP A 79 -2.21 -0.27 -12.58
N GLU A 80 -1.78 -0.67 -11.39
CA GLU A 80 -1.69 0.21 -10.23
C GLU A 80 -0.66 1.33 -10.43
N LEU A 81 0.49 0.99 -11.03
CA LEU A 81 1.51 1.97 -11.38
C LEU A 81 0.98 2.99 -12.41
N ASN A 82 0.24 2.52 -13.42
CA ASN A 82 -0.38 3.39 -14.43
C ASN A 82 -1.40 4.35 -13.80
N GLU A 83 -2.21 3.87 -12.85
CA GLU A 83 -3.17 4.70 -12.14
C GLU A 83 -2.48 5.76 -11.27
N GLN A 84 -1.44 5.39 -10.53
CA GLN A 84 -0.63 6.33 -9.73
C GLN A 84 -0.02 7.43 -10.62
N MET A 85 0.52 7.06 -11.78
CA MET A 85 1.10 8.02 -12.73
C MET A 85 0.05 8.95 -13.33
N LEU A 86 -1.11 8.44 -13.71
CA LEU A 86 -2.20 9.29 -14.21
C LEU A 86 -2.70 10.25 -13.13
N SER A 87 -2.93 9.76 -11.92
CA SER A 87 -3.34 10.57 -10.77
C SER A 87 -2.33 11.68 -10.48
N ARG A 88 -1.04 11.38 -10.61
CA ARG A 88 0.04 12.36 -10.45
C ARG A 88 0.01 13.45 -11.53
N LEU A 89 -0.16 13.08 -12.81
CA LEU A 89 -0.28 14.04 -13.91
C LEU A 89 -1.50 14.94 -13.75
N VAL A 90 -2.63 14.37 -13.31
CA VAL A 90 -3.86 15.14 -13.02
C VAL A 90 -3.60 16.11 -11.88
N LEU A 91 -3.01 15.65 -10.77
CA LEU A 91 -2.66 16.52 -9.63
C LEU A 91 -1.73 17.66 -10.06
N ASN A 92 -0.65 17.35 -10.78
CA ASN A 92 0.29 18.36 -11.27
C ASN A 92 -0.43 19.40 -12.14
N SER A 93 -1.33 18.97 -13.04
CA SER A 93 -2.10 19.89 -13.88
C SER A 93 -3.05 20.79 -13.07
N ILE A 94 -3.65 20.27 -12.00
CA ILE A 94 -4.50 21.06 -11.11
C ILE A 94 -3.65 22.08 -10.34
N ILE A 95 -2.53 21.63 -9.76
CA ILE A 95 -1.61 22.47 -9.00
C ILE A 95 -1.01 23.58 -9.87
N ASP A 96 -0.66 23.28 -11.12
CA ASP A 96 -0.16 24.29 -12.06
C ASP A 96 -1.19 25.39 -12.30
N GLN A 97 -2.47 25.03 -12.51
CA GLN A 97 -3.56 26.02 -12.67
C GLN A 97 -3.80 26.82 -11.39
N GLU A 98 -3.76 26.18 -10.19
CA GLU A 98 -3.88 26.90 -8.92
C GLU A 98 -2.68 27.86 -8.71
N CYS A 99 -1.48 27.45 -9.11
CA CYS A 99 -0.28 28.28 -9.04
C CYS A 99 -0.36 29.45 -10.00
N GLU A 100 -0.84 29.24 -11.23
CA GLU A 100 -1.07 30.32 -12.21
C GLU A 100 -2.06 31.37 -11.68
N ASP A 101 -3.19 30.92 -11.16
CA ASP A 101 -4.24 31.81 -10.60
C ASP A 101 -3.74 32.59 -9.36
N ALA A 102 -2.89 31.98 -8.54
CA ALA A 102 -2.33 32.58 -7.33
C ALA A 102 -0.98 33.27 -7.54
N ALA A 103 -0.45 33.32 -8.76
CA ALA A 103 0.90 33.82 -9.10
C ALA A 103 2.02 33.16 -8.28
N ILE A 104 1.90 31.86 -8.03
CA ILE A 104 2.90 31.03 -7.34
C ILE A 104 3.86 30.45 -8.38
N THR A 105 5.16 30.57 -8.16
CA THR A 105 6.19 29.99 -9.05
C THR A 105 7.20 29.17 -8.24
N ALA A 106 7.83 28.19 -8.88
CA ALA A 106 9.04 27.56 -8.39
C ALA A 106 10.25 28.28 -9.01
N GLY A 107 11.05 28.92 -8.18
CA GLY A 107 12.23 29.65 -8.66
C GLY A 107 13.43 28.73 -8.92
N ASP A 108 14.29 29.09 -9.88
CA ASP A 108 15.48 28.31 -10.23
C ASP A 108 16.40 28.02 -9.03
N ASN A 109 16.51 28.97 -8.11
CA ASN A 109 17.29 28.77 -6.88
C ASN A 109 16.66 27.72 -5.94
N GLU A 110 15.33 27.68 -5.86
CA GLU A 110 14.60 26.70 -5.05
C GLU A 110 14.75 25.29 -5.66
N ILE A 111 14.57 25.19 -6.97
CA ILE A 111 14.78 23.93 -7.72
C ILE A 111 16.22 23.46 -7.50
N SER A 112 17.21 24.34 -7.70
CA SER A 112 18.62 24.01 -7.53
C SER A 112 18.97 23.57 -6.10
N ALA A 113 18.34 24.18 -5.09
CA ALA A 113 18.52 23.80 -3.69
C ALA A 113 17.91 22.42 -3.40
N MET A 114 16.67 22.16 -3.82
CA MET A 114 16.01 20.87 -3.61
C MET A 114 16.56 19.74 -4.48
N MET A 115 17.22 20.08 -5.60
CA MET A 115 18.02 19.14 -6.39
C MET A 115 19.40 18.86 -5.78
N GLY A 116 19.79 19.51 -4.68
CA GLY A 116 21.09 19.32 -4.02
C GLY A 116 22.29 19.89 -4.81
N ILE A 117 22.03 20.81 -5.75
CA ILE A 117 23.07 21.49 -6.52
C ILE A 117 23.56 22.74 -5.77
N THR A 118 22.64 23.49 -5.18
CA THR A 118 22.96 24.59 -4.27
C THR A 118 22.99 24.07 -2.84
N LEU A 119 24.10 24.28 -2.15
CA LEU A 119 24.32 23.85 -0.77
C LEU A 119 24.16 25.01 0.21
N LYS A 120 23.93 24.74 1.48
CA LYS A 120 23.94 25.70 2.58
C LYS A 120 25.37 26.23 2.81
N GLN A 121 25.50 27.24 3.65
CA GLN A 121 26.81 27.85 3.99
C GLN A 121 27.78 26.86 4.66
N ASP A 122 27.27 25.83 5.32
CA ASP A 122 28.04 24.74 5.94
C ASP A 122 28.36 23.57 4.97
N ASN A 123 28.13 23.75 3.67
CA ASN A 123 28.24 22.74 2.62
C ASN A 123 27.31 21.53 2.78
N THR A 124 26.29 21.61 3.63
CA THR A 124 25.25 20.58 3.69
C THR A 124 24.14 20.84 2.67
N PRO A 125 23.47 19.80 2.14
CA PRO A 125 22.33 19.99 1.25
C PRO A 125 21.13 20.57 2.00
N TYR A 126 20.27 21.27 1.29
CA TYR A 126 18.90 21.54 1.71
C TYR A 126 18.11 20.23 1.73
N GLN A 127 16.87 20.27 2.16
CA GLN A 127 15.98 19.11 2.03
C GLN A 127 15.87 18.76 0.53
N LEU A 128 16.29 17.54 0.19
CA LEU A 128 16.26 17.06 -1.19
C LEU A 128 14.85 16.65 -1.57
N SER A 129 14.46 16.87 -2.82
CA SER A 129 13.20 16.40 -3.38
C SER A 129 13.16 14.85 -3.44
N SER A 130 11.96 14.31 -3.42
CA SER A 130 11.74 12.85 -3.54
C SER A 130 12.29 12.31 -4.87
N ALA A 131 12.17 13.08 -5.94
CA ALA A 131 12.63 12.70 -7.27
C ALA A 131 14.16 12.57 -7.35
N ILE A 132 14.91 13.54 -6.80
CA ILE A 132 16.38 13.43 -6.80
C ILE A 132 16.88 12.33 -5.86
N GLN A 133 16.21 12.08 -4.72
CA GLN A 133 16.56 10.99 -3.84
C GLN A 133 16.39 9.62 -4.53
N SER A 134 15.29 9.42 -5.25
CA SER A 134 15.03 8.22 -6.05
C SER A 134 16.08 8.03 -7.16
N LEU A 135 16.44 9.13 -7.85
CA LEU A 135 17.46 9.11 -8.88
C LEU A 135 18.85 8.79 -8.31
N MET A 136 19.21 9.36 -7.16
CA MET A 136 20.45 9.02 -6.46
C MET A 136 20.52 7.54 -6.08
N GLY A 137 19.42 6.97 -5.59
CA GLY A 137 19.31 5.55 -5.27
C GLY A 137 19.53 4.68 -6.51
N TYR A 138 18.84 4.98 -7.61
CA TYR A 138 19.02 4.30 -8.89
C TYR A 138 20.47 4.38 -9.40
N MET A 139 21.05 5.57 -9.43
CA MET A 139 22.43 5.79 -9.91
C MET A 139 23.44 5.06 -9.01
N SER A 140 23.29 5.12 -7.69
CA SER A 140 24.20 4.46 -6.76
C SER A 140 24.17 2.94 -6.91
N SER A 141 22.99 2.35 -7.16
CA SER A 141 22.85 0.92 -7.43
C SER A 141 23.54 0.49 -8.74
N ASN A 142 23.46 1.32 -9.78
CA ASN A 142 24.06 1.00 -11.08
C ASN A 142 25.58 1.24 -11.14
N PHE A 143 26.09 2.23 -10.41
CA PHE A 143 27.54 2.52 -10.37
C PHE A 143 28.28 1.81 -9.25
N GLY A 144 27.58 1.10 -8.35
CA GLY A 144 28.19 0.39 -7.22
C GLY A 144 28.87 1.30 -6.19
N ALA A 145 28.58 2.61 -6.22
CA ALA A 145 29.13 3.62 -5.32
C ALA A 145 28.09 4.71 -5.07
N GLN A 146 28.16 5.40 -3.94
CA GLN A 146 27.27 6.52 -3.65
C GLN A 146 27.50 7.65 -4.64
N VAL A 147 26.45 8.05 -5.36
CA VAL A 147 26.47 9.14 -6.36
C VAL A 147 25.72 10.35 -5.79
N ILE A 148 26.36 11.51 -5.85
CA ILE A 148 25.77 12.78 -5.38
C ILE A 148 25.12 13.55 -6.54
N PRO A 149 24.16 14.48 -6.29
CA PRO A 149 23.45 15.21 -7.33
C PRO A 149 24.36 15.95 -8.32
N ALA A 150 25.45 16.56 -7.85
CA ALA A 150 26.40 17.26 -8.72
C ALA A 150 27.07 16.34 -9.76
N GLN A 151 27.34 15.09 -9.39
CA GLN A 151 27.89 14.08 -10.31
C GLN A 151 26.85 13.64 -11.33
N ILE A 152 25.58 13.45 -10.90
CA ILE A 152 24.48 13.10 -11.82
C ILE A 152 24.30 14.23 -12.86
N LYS A 153 24.33 15.49 -12.41
CA LYS A 153 24.31 16.67 -13.30
C LYS A 153 25.47 16.65 -14.29
N GLU A 154 26.69 16.38 -13.83
CA GLU A 154 27.87 16.28 -14.70
C GLU A 154 27.69 15.20 -15.77
N ILE A 155 27.16 14.02 -15.40
CA ILE A 155 26.87 12.95 -16.36
C ILE A 155 25.81 13.40 -17.37
N ALA A 156 24.71 13.98 -16.90
CA ALA A 156 23.62 14.40 -17.76
C ALA A 156 24.02 15.50 -18.76
N GLU A 157 24.83 16.46 -18.33
CA GLU A 157 25.25 17.60 -19.16
C GLU A 157 26.48 17.30 -20.02
N LYS A 158 27.50 16.63 -19.47
CA LYS A 158 28.81 16.45 -20.09
C LYS A 158 29.12 14.99 -20.50
N GLY A 159 28.37 14.03 -20.02
CA GLY A 159 28.64 12.61 -20.26
C GLY A 159 29.88 12.08 -19.51
N THR A 160 30.28 12.77 -18.43
CA THR A 160 31.45 12.41 -17.63
C THR A 160 31.10 12.38 -16.15
N ILE A 161 31.81 11.56 -15.38
CA ILE A 161 31.82 11.55 -13.92
C ILE A 161 33.25 11.72 -13.45
N GLN A 162 33.55 12.77 -12.70
CA GLN A 162 34.93 13.11 -12.26
C GLN A 162 35.95 13.11 -13.42
N GLY A 163 35.52 13.59 -14.61
CA GLY A 163 36.35 13.65 -15.81
C GLY A 163 36.49 12.35 -16.60
N GLN A 164 35.93 11.21 -16.12
CA GLN A 164 35.89 9.95 -16.85
C GLN A 164 34.61 9.84 -17.68
N LYS A 165 34.71 9.35 -18.92
CA LYS A 165 33.54 9.16 -19.79
C LYS A 165 32.66 8.02 -19.29
N VAL A 166 31.37 8.27 -19.19
CA VAL A 166 30.34 7.26 -18.92
C VAL A 166 29.98 6.56 -20.23
N ASP A 167 29.52 5.31 -20.14
CA ASP A 167 29.07 4.53 -21.30
C ASP A 167 28.01 5.30 -22.10
N ALA A 168 28.26 5.45 -23.39
CA ALA A 168 27.40 6.22 -24.29
C ALA A 168 25.97 5.65 -24.39
N SER A 169 25.79 4.36 -24.11
CA SER A 169 24.49 3.69 -24.12
C SER A 169 23.59 4.14 -22.97
N MET A 170 24.15 4.54 -21.83
CA MET A 170 23.43 4.98 -20.64
C MET A 170 23.06 6.48 -20.67
N LEU A 171 23.74 7.28 -21.48
CA LEU A 171 23.58 8.73 -21.47
C LEU A 171 22.15 9.22 -21.80
N PRO A 172 21.44 8.65 -22.81
CA PRO A 172 20.06 9.07 -23.10
C PRO A 172 19.12 8.84 -21.93
N GLU A 173 19.26 7.71 -21.26
CA GLU A 173 18.46 7.33 -20.09
C GLU A 173 18.74 8.28 -18.91
N ILE A 174 20.01 8.50 -18.57
CA ILE A 174 20.40 9.41 -17.47
C ILE A 174 19.93 10.84 -17.72
N LYS A 175 19.99 11.32 -18.96
CA LYS A 175 19.46 12.63 -19.33
C LYS A 175 17.96 12.73 -19.12
N ALA A 176 17.22 11.71 -19.55
CA ALA A 176 15.77 11.66 -19.36
C ALA A 176 15.38 11.63 -17.87
N LEU A 177 16.08 10.83 -17.08
CA LEU A 177 15.88 10.74 -15.62
C LEU A 177 16.20 12.06 -14.92
N TRP A 178 17.29 12.72 -15.31
CA TRP A 178 17.68 14.03 -14.78
C TRP A 178 16.65 15.11 -15.09
N GLN A 179 16.19 15.19 -16.35
CA GLN A 179 15.16 16.12 -16.77
C GLN A 179 13.85 15.89 -16.01
N ASN A 180 13.42 14.63 -15.88
CA ASN A 180 12.26 14.29 -15.08
C ASN A 180 12.42 14.67 -13.60
N ALA A 181 13.62 14.49 -13.03
CA ALA A 181 13.85 14.89 -11.63
C ALA A 181 13.72 16.40 -11.44
N ILE A 182 14.11 17.23 -12.42
CA ILE A 182 13.90 18.69 -12.40
C ILE A 182 12.39 19.00 -12.44
N GLU A 183 11.66 18.44 -13.40
CA GLU A 183 10.21 18.67 -13.58
C GLU A 183 9.41 18.25 -12.34
N GLU A 184 9.74 17.11 -11.75
CA GLU A 184 9.11 16.61 -10.53
C GLU A 184 9.49 17.44 -9.30
N THR A 185 10.71 17.94 -9.22
CA THR A 185 11.13 18.85 -8.13
C THR A 185 10.37 20.17 -8.22
N GLU A 186 10.18 20.71 -9.43
CA GLU A 186 9.35 21.90 -9.66
C GLU A 186 7.91 21.67 -9.20
N ALA A 187 7.30 20.55 -9.59
CA ALA A 187 5.96 20.16 -9.16
C ALA A 187 5.86 20.01 -7.64
N GLU A 188 6.85 19.36 -7.00
CA GLU A 188 6.91 19.21 -5.53
C GLU A 188 6.97 20.57 -4.82
N ILE A 189 7.75 21.53 -5.33
CA ILE A 189 7.82 22.91 -4.78
C ILE A 189 6.44 23.58 -4.87
N LYS A 190 5.77 23.49 -6.02
CA LYS A 190 4.44 24.07 -6.23
C LYS A 190 3.41 23.44 -5.29
N ILE A 191 3.38 22.10 -5.20
CA ILE A 191 2.51 21.36 -4.28
C ILE A 191 2.73 21.80 -2.84
N ASN A 192 3.99 21.91 -2.41
CA ASN A 192 4.34 22.33 -1.06
C ASN A 192 3.92 23.78 -0.78
N LYS A 193 4.06 24.69 -1.73
CA LYS A 193 3.64 26.10 -1.58
C LYS A 193 2.12 26.22 -1.50
N VAL A 194 1.38 25.53 -2.37
CA VAL A 194 -0.10 25.48 -2.29
C VAL A 194 -0.53 24.83 -0.99
N GLY A 195 0.08 23.71 -0.61
CA GLY A 195 -0.18 23.05 0.66
C GLY A 195 0.07 23.94 1.87
N TRP A 196 1.17 24.69 1.86
CA TRP A 196 1.48 25.64 2.91
C TRP A 196 0.46 26.77 3.00
N LEU A 197 0.01 27.30 1.87
CA LEU A 197 -1.04 28.34 1.85
C LEU A 197 -2.35 27.82 2.41
N VAL A 198 -2.83 26.67 1.94
CA VAL A 198 -4.06 26.05 2.45
C VAL A 198 -3.96 25.79 3.94
N GLN A 199 -2.84 25.22 4.39
CA GLN A 199 -2.61 24.96 5.81
C GLN A 199 -2.64 26.23 6.66
N ASN A 200 -2.03 27.31 6.17
CA ASN A 200 -2.02 28.58 6.91
C ASN A 200 -3.39 29.31 6.87
N CYS A 201 -4.15 29.18 5.78
CA CYS A 201 -5.52 29.68 5.72
C CYS A 201 -6.45 28.95 6.72
N MET A 202 -6.14 27.68 7.04
CA MET A 202 -6.89 26.88 8.02
C MET A 202 -6.33 26.96 9.45
N MET A 203 -5.30 27.78 9.67
CA MET A 203 -4.70 27.89 11.01
C MET A 203 -5.71 28.48 12.01
N PRO A 204 -6.05 27.76 13.08
CA PRO A 204 -7.01 28.22 14.08
C PRO A 204 -6.51 29.48 14.76
N ASN A 205 -7.43 30.44 14.99
CA ASN A 205 -7.16 31.59 15.82
C ASN A 205 -7.15 31.21 17.31
N ASP A 206 -6.89 32.16 18.22
CA ASP A 206 -6.82 31.86 19.63
C ASP A 206 -8.19 31.45 20.22
N PHE A 207 -9.29 31.97 19.70
CA PHE A 207 -10.63 31.57 20.10
C PHE A 207 -10.90 30.11 19.68
N ASP A 208 -10.61 29.72 18.44
CA ASP A 208 -10.79 28.35 17.97
C ASP A 208 -9.95 27.37 18.81
N ARG A 209 -8.71 27.77 19.12
CA ARG A 209 -7.82 26.99 19.98
C ARG A 209 -8.40 26.77 21.37
N GLU A 210 -8.94 27.86 21.98
CA GLU A 210 -9.59 27.81 23.29
C GLU A 210 -10.83 26.91 23.23
N GLN A 211 -11.67 27.01 22.20
CA GLN A 211 -12.86 26.16 22.03
C GLN A 211 -12.47 24.67 21.91
N VAL A 212 -11.47 24.35 21.12
CA VAL A 212 -11.00 22.96 20.97
C VAL A 212 -10.42 22.47 22.30
N GLN A 213 -9.59 23.27 22.97
CA GLN A 213 -9.01 22.91 24.25
C GLN A 213 -10.08 22.70 25.32
N ASN A 214 -11.07 23.60 25.40
CA ASN A 214 -12.21 23.46 26.30
C ASN A 214 -13.03 22.20 25.97
N GLY A 215 -13.30 21.94 24.69
CA GLY A 215 -14.03 20.76 24.26
C GLY A 215 -13.31 19.43 24.55
N MET A 216 -11.98 19.45 24.65
CA MET A 216 -11.18 18.29 25.02
C MET A 216 -10.98 18.14 26.53
N SER A 217 -10.78 19.26 27.24
CA SER A 217 -10.49 19.27 28.69
C SER A 217 -11.73 19.18 29.55
N THR A 218 -12.88 19.67 29.05
CA THR A 218 -14.14 19.60 29.75
C THR A 218 -14.77 18.21 29.57
N GLN A 219 -14.96 17.53 30.66
CA GLN A 219 -15.58 16.22 30.72
C GLN A 219 -16.88 16.30 31.54
N PHE A 220 -17.83 15.49 31.20
CA PHE A 220 -19.11 15.39 31.89
C PHE A 220 -19.30 13.98 32.39
N ALA A 221 -19.45 13.83 33.71
CA ALA A 221 -19.89 12.58 34.27
C ALA A 221 -21.34 12.31 33.81
N VAL A 222 -21.65 11.11 33.39
CA VAL A 222 -22.96 10.72 32.95
C VAL A 222 -23.40 9.39 33.54
N GLU A 223 -24.68 9.28 33.86
CA GLU A 223 -25.36 8.02 34.08
C GLU A 223 -26.24 7.74 32.87
N TYR A 224 -26.18 6.54 32.29
CA TYR A 224 -26.96 6.21 31.12
C TYR A 224 -27.42 4.76 31.10
N ALA A 225 -28.46 4.50 30.35
CA ALA A 225 -28.89 3.17 29.97
C ALA A 225 -29.08 3.13 28.46
N GLN A 226 -28.62 2.07 27.79
CA GLN A 226 -28.56 1.96 26.36
C GLN A 226 -29.20 0.67 25.87
N VAL A 227 -30.04 0.77 24.84
CA VAL A 227 -30.58 -0.38 24.11
C VAL A 227 -30.03 -0.34 22.70
N PRO A 228 -29.09 -1.22 22.35
CA PRO A 228 -28.55 -1.29 20.99
C PRO A 228 -29.60 -1.79 20.00
N TYR A 229 -29.47 -1.35 18.74
CA TYR A 229 -30.31 -1.87 17.65
C TYR A 229 -29.91 -3.29 17.31
N THR A 230 -30.91 -4.13 17.02
CA THR A 230 -30.71 -5.52 16.64
C THR A 230 -30.55 -5.70 15.12
N GLY A 231 -30.97 -4.72 14.34
CA GLY A 231 -31.02 -4.81 12.88
C GLY A 231 -32.06 -5.80 12.37
N ASP A 232 -33.12 -6.08 13.16
CA ASP A 232 -34.19 -7.02 12.83
C ASP A 232 -34.88 -6.66 11.51
N ASP A 233 -35.10 -7.64 10.65
CA ASP A 233 -35.72 -7.47 9.32
C ASP A 233 -37.11 -6.89 9.33
N LYS A 234 -37.83 -6.97 10.46
CA LYS A 234 -39.16 -6.30 10.61
C LYS A 234 -39.06 -4.77 10.47
N TYR A 235 -37.88 -4.18 10.65
CA TYR A 235 -37.62 -2.76 10.48
C TYR A 235 -37.02 -2.39 9.12
N LYS A 236 -36.85 -3.37 8.22
CA LYS A 236 -36.31 -3.14 6.87
C LYS A 236 -37.07 -2.00 6.18
N ALA A 237 -36.32 -1.17 5.45
CA ALA A 237 -36.91 -0.06 4.73
C ALA A 237 -37.72 -0.54 3.53
N THR A 238 -38.85 0.11 3.29
CA THR A 238 -39.59 -0.03 2.02
C THR A 238 -38.94 0.83 0.94
N ASP A 239 -39.16 0.50 -0.33
CA ASP A 239 -38.63 1.28 -1.45
C ASP A 239 -39.10 2.79 -1.41
N ALA A 240 -40.29 3.05 -0.90
CA ALA A 240 -40.79 4.41 -0.71
C ALA A 240 -39.99 5.15 0.37
N GLU A 241 -39.62 4.49 1.48
CA GLU A 241 -38.79 5.07 2.55
C GLU A 241 -37.38 5.28 2.09
N ILE A 242 -36.82 4.34 1.33
CA ILE A 242 -35.49 4.48 0.69
C ILE A 242 -35.48 5.71 -0.20
N LYS A 243 -36.46 5.84 -1.09
CA LYS A 243 -36.58 7.00 -1.98
C LYS A 243 -36.71 8.31 -1.22
N ALA A 244 -37.53 8.36 -0.18
CA ALA A 244 -37.73 9.56 0.64
C ALA A 244 -36.45 9.95 1.42
N GLU A 245 -35.67 8.99 1.88
CA GLU A 245 -34.37 9.24 2.55
C GLU A 245 -33.33 9.67 1.55
N TYR A 246 -33.31 9.07 0.34
CA TYR A 246 -32.42 9.43 -0.77
C TYR A 246 -32.56 10.92 -1.15
N GLU A 247 -33.78 11.40 -1.34
CA GLU A 247 -34.01 12.80 -1.73
C GLU A 247 -33.45 13.81 -0.69
N LYS A 248 -33.42 13.45 0.59
CA LYS A 248 -32.82 14.28 1.64
C LYS A 248 -31.28 14.30 1.57
N LEU A 249 -30.67 13.22 1.07
CA LEU A 249 -29.25 12.99 1.09
C LEU A 249 -28.63 12.98 -0.31
N LYS A 250 -29.38 13.35 -1.35
CA LYS A 250 -29.02 13.22 -2.75
C LYS A 250 -27.64 13.79 -3.07
N GLU A 251 -27.30 14.95 -2.51
CA GLU A 251 -25.99 15.59 -2.74
C GLU A 251 -24.82 14.78 -2.20
N MET A 252 -25.03 13.88 -1.24
CA MET A 252 -23.99 12.96 -0.77
C MET A 252 -23.63 11.88 -1.80
N PHE A 253 -24.49 11.65 -2.78
CA PHE A 253 -24.32 10.63 -3.82
C PHE A 253 -23.96 11.23 -5.17
N ARG A 254 -23.52 12.47 -5.19
CA ARG A 254 -23.03 13.13 -6.39
C ARG A 254 -21.70 12.48 -6.82
N ILE A 255 -21.55 12.27 -8.12
CA ILE A 255 -20.35 11.72 -8.74
C ILE A 255 -19.78 12.71 -9.73
N ASP A 256 -18.44 12.80 -9.79
CA ASP A 256 -17.74 13.75 -10.66
C ASP A 256 -17.40 13.14 -12.04
N ASN A 257 -17.37 11.81 -12.11
CA ASN A 257 -17.07 11.05 -13.32
C ASN A 257 -18.12 9.96 -13.55
N GLU A 258 -18.26 9.51 -14.80
CA GLU A 258 -19.12 8.40 -15.15
C GLU A 258 -18.78 7.16 -14.33
N MET A 259 -19.78 6.55 -13.72
CA MET A 259 -19.69 5.27 -13.02
C MET A 259 -20.63 4.26 -13.67
N ARG A 260 -20.29 2.98 -13.62
CA ARG A 260 -21.07 1.91 -14.22
C ARG A 260 -21.41 0.81 -13.22
N ALA A 261 -22.67 0.45 -13.17
CA ALA A 261 -23.14 -0.70 -12.40
C ALA A 261 -22.81 -1.97 -13.16
N VAL A 262 -22.13 -2.88 -12.52
CA VAL A 262 -21.63 -4.14 -13.12
C VAL A 262 -21.97 -5.30 -12.21
N HIS A 263 -22.57 -6.33 -12.79
CA HIS A 263 -22.70 -7.62 -12.16
C HIS A 263 -21.59 -8.54 -12.70
N MET A 264 -20.99 -9.35 -11.85
CA MET A 264 -19.86 -10.20 -12.23
C MET A 264 -20.00 -11.61 -11.66
N ILE A 265 -19.59 -12.59 -12.44
CA ILE A 265 -19.35 -13.96 -11.98
C ILE A 265 -17.83 -14.14 -11.97
N VAL A 266 -17.22 -14.32 -10.80
CA VAL A 266 -15.77 -14.45 -10.61
C VAL A 266 -15.45 -15.85 -10.09
N VAL A 267 -15.09 -16.75 -10.99
CA VAL A 267 -14.88 -18.17 -10.69
C VAL A 267 -13.40 -18.47 -10.53
N PRO A 268 -12.91 -18.87 -9.35
CA PRO A 268 -11.53 -19.30 -9.20
C PRO A 268 -11.28 -20.61 -9.94
N VAL A 269 -10.14 -20.73 -10.62
CA VAL A 269 -9.71 -21.98 -11.24
C VAL A 269 -8.90 -22.78 -10.22
N ASN A 270 -9.58 -23.65 -9.48
CA ASN A 270 -8.94 -24.49 -8.47
C ASN A 270 -8.33 -25.76 -9.08
N PRO A 271 -7.18 -26.25 -8.57
CA PRO A 271 -6.62 -27.52 -8.99
C PRO A 271 -7.59 -28.68 -8.83
N SER A 272 -7.66 -29.57 -9.81
CA SER A 272 -8.43 -30.82 -9.72
C SER A 272 -7.75 -31.83 -8.80
N ASP A 273 -8.47 -32.89 -8.38
CA ASP A 273 -7.89 -33.97 -7.59
C ASP A 273 -6.70 -34.63 -8.28
N LYS A 274 -6.69 -34.67 -9.61
CA LYS A 274 -5.56 -35.16 -10.41
C LYS A 274 -4.36 -34.21 -10.33
N ASP A 275 -4.58 -32.91 -10.48
CA ASP A 275 -3.52 -31.89 -10.34
C ASP A 275 -2.92 -31.94 -8.94
N LEU A 276 -3.78 -32.08 -7.92
CA LEU A 276 -3.35 -32.18 -6.52
C LEU A 276 -2.52 -33.44 -6.27
N ALA A 277 -2.92 -34.58 -6.82
CA ALA A 277 -2.19 -35.85 -6.67
C ALA A 277 -0.81 -35.83 -7.37
N GLU A 278 -0.71 -35.15 -8.53
CA GLU A 278 0.56 -34.94 -9.24
C GLU A 278 1.45 -33.97 -8.46
N ALA A 279 0.91 -32.88 -7.99
CA ALA A 279 1.63 -31.87 -7.20
C ALA A 279 2.10 -32.42 -5.86
N ASP A 280 1.31 -33.26 -5.16
CA ASP A 280 1.73 -33.93 -3.92
C ASP A 280 2.95 -34.83 -4.12
N LYS A 281 3.09 -35.48 -5.28
CA LYS A 281 4.30 -36.28 -5.61
C LYS A 281 5.52 -35.38 -5.75
N LEU A 282 5.37 -34.23 -6.44
CA LEU A 282 6.44 -33.26 -6.60
C LEU A 282 6.83 -32.62 -5.28
N LEU A 283 5.86 -32.23 -4.47
CA LEU A 283 6.07 -31.67 -3.14
C LEU A 283 6.83 -32.64 -2.24
N ASN A 284 6.40 -33.90 -2.15
CA ASN A 284 7.07 -34.92 -1.35
C ASN A 284 8.50 -35.18 -1.83
N LYS A 285 8.74 -35.16 -3.15
CA LYS A 285 10.09 -35.27 -3.72
C LYS A 285 10.96 -34.09 -3.32
N ALA A 286 10.44 -32.85 -3.46
CA ALA A 286 11.16 -31.62 -3.09
C ALA A 286 11.49 -31.59 -1.59
N VAL A 287 10.55 -31.98 -0.73
CA VAL A 287 10.76 -32.07 0.73
C VAL A 287 11.83 -33.09 1.08
N LYS A 288 11.86 -34.23 0.39
CA LYS A 288 12.91 -35.24 0.58
C LYS A 288 14.28 -34.69 0.17
N GLU A 289 14.38 -34.08 -1.00
CA GLU A 289 15.62 -33.45 -1.47
C GLU A 289 16.12 -32.34 -0.49
N LEU A 290 15.18 -31.56 0.06
CA LEU A 290 15.50 -30.54 1.06
C LEU A 290 16.00 -31.16 2.38
N SER A 291 15.45 -32.31 2.79
CA SER A 291 15.88 -33.05 4.00
C SER A 291 17.26 -33.70 3.82
N ASP A 292 17.54 -34.18 2.63
CA ASP A 292 18.81 -34.84 2.30
C ASP A 292 19.94 -33.82 1.98
N SER A 293 19.58 -32.54 1.78
CA SER A 293 20.50 -31.47 1.40
C SER A 293 21.36 -31.03 2.58
N THR A 294 22.66 -30.99 2.37
CA THR A 294 23.65 -30.41 3.31
C THR A 294 23.71 -28.88 3.18
N SER A 295 23.04 -28.28 2.18
CA SER A 295 23.03 -26.84 1.98
C SER A 295 22.18 -26.14 3.04
N ARG A 296 22.64 -24.95 3.44
CA ARG A 296 21.86 -24.06 4.32
C ARG A 296 20.67 -23.48 3.55
N GLY A 297 19.51 -23.39 4.20
CA GLY A 297 18.30 -22.82 3.61
C GLY A 297 17.61 -23.75 2.61
N PHE A 298 17.10 -23.20 1.52
CA PHE A 298 16.21 -23.84 0.54
C PHE A 298 16.83 -24.03 -0.86
N ASP A 299 18.15 -24.07 -0.97
CA ASP A 299 18.82 -24.20 -2.27
C ASP A 299 18.35 -25.40 -3.09
N ALA A 300 17.97 -26.50 -2.43
CA ALA A 300 17.43 -27.69 -3.09
C ALA A 300 16.10 -27.41 -3.82
N LEU A 301 15.37 -26.35 -3.44
CA LEU A 301 14.08 -25.99 -4.05
C LEU A 301 14.19 -25.07 -5.27
N ARG A 302 15.40 -24.63 -5.66
CA ARG A 302 15.61 -23.69 -6.79
C ARG A 302 15.09 -24.22 -8.13
N ASN A 303 14.97 -25.53 -8.28
CA ASN A 303 14.47 -26.16 -9.51
C ASN A 303 12.96 -26.40 -9.51
N TYR A 304 12.25 -25.87 -8.53
CA TYR A 304 10.81 -26.03 -8.37
C TYR A 304 10.15 -24.66 -8.38
N ASP A 305 9.47 -24.34 -9.48
CA ASP A 305 8.86 -23.01 -9.69
C ASP A 305 7.67 -22.70 -8.78
N ASN A 306 7.13 -23.72 -8.10
CA ASN A 306 5.91 -23.59 -7.30
C ASN A 306 6.15 -23.12 -5.86
N PHE A 307 7.38 -22.80 -5.50
CA PHE A 307 7.70 -22.37 -4.14
C PHE A 307 7.95 -20.87 -4.04
N VAL A 308 7.29 -20.26 -3.05
CA VAL A 308 7.68 -18.94 -2.52
C VAL A 308 8.47 -19.18 -1.25
N GLN A 309 9.65 -18.61 -1.15
CA GLN A 309 10.61 -18.92 -0.08
C GLN A 309 10.89 -17.71 0.80
N SER A 310 11.07 -17.95 2.10
CA SER A 310 11.61 -16.98 3.04
C SER A 310 12.64 -17.66 3.93
N THR A 311 13.78 -17.02 4.12
CA THR A 311 14.85 -17.44 5.01
C THR A 311 15.23 -16.31 5.97
N GLN A 312 16.15 -16.58 6.92
CA GLN A 312 16.63 -15.58 7.88
C GLN A 312 15.55 -15.07 8.84
N ASN A 313 14.59 -15.93 9.19
CA ASN A 313 13.61 -15.65 10.21
C ASN A 313 14.09 -16.25 11.54
N TYR A 314 14.14 -15.42 12.57
CA TYR A 314 14.70 -15.80 13.87
C TYR A 314 13.61 -15.90 14.92
N TYR A 315 13.64 -17.00 15.67
CA TYR A 315 12.70 -17.30 16.74
C TYR A 315 13.43 -17.56 18.05
N THR A 316 12.84 -17.20 19.16
CA THR A 316 13.27 -17.67 20.47
C THR A 316 12.87 -19.14 20.67
N SER A 317 13.36 -19.78 21.73
CA SER A 317 13.07 -21.19 22.03
C SER A 317 11.59 -21.48 22.28
N ASP A 318 10.84 -20.48 22.71
CA ASP A 318 9.38 -20.54 22.89
C ASP A 318 8.57 -20.25 21.62
N GLY A 319 9.25 -20.02 20.48
CA GLY A 319 8.63 -19.86 19.16
C GLY A 319 8.18 -18.44 18.85
N VAL A 320 8.65 -17.42 19.59
CA VAL A 320 8.32 -16.02 19.31
C VAL A 320 9.22 -15.50 18.17
N LEU A 321 8.59 -15.02 17.09
CA LEU A 321 9.28 -14.42 15.94
C LEU A 321 9.96 -13.10 16.36
N GLN A 322 11.26 -13.00 16.08
CA GLN A 322 12.09 -11.84 16.42
C GLN A 322 12.35 -10.91 15.22
N SER A 323 12.51 -11.49 14.02
CA SER A 323 12.74 -10.73 12.78
C SER A 323 11.44 -10.51 12.00
N GLN A 324 11.39 -9.43 11.23
CA GLN A 324 10.30 -9.22 10.29
C GLN A 324 10.59 -10.02 9.01
N PRO A 325 9.65 -10.81 8.51
CA PRO A 325 9.82 -11.52 7.24
C PRO A 325 9.86 -10.51 6.08
N GLN A 326 10.75 -10.75 5.12
CA GLN A 326 10.91 -9.89 3.94
C GLN A 326 9.83 -10.11 2.88
N ASN A 327 9.12 -11.23 2.93
CA ASN A 327 8.09 -11.61 1.98
C ASN A 327 6.71 -11.63 2.64
N ASP A 328 5.85 -10.72 2.24
CA ASP A 328 4.50 -10.55 2.80
C ASP A 328 3.61 -11.79 2.57
N ALA A 329 3.80 -12.55 1.50
CA ALA A 329 3.05 -13.77 1.20
C ALA A 329 3.25 -14.86 2.27
N LEU A 330 4.38 -14.84 2.99
CA LEU A 330 4.72 -15.81 4.03
C LEU A 330 4.46 -15.30 5.45
N VAL A 331 4.06 -14.03 5.61
CA VAL A 331 3.86 -13.40 6.94
C VAL A 331 2.84 -14.18 7.77
N MET A 332 1.76 -14.63 7.16
CA MET A 332 0.71 -15.39 7.88
C MET A 332 1.23 -16.76 8.34
N ALA A 333 1.97 -17.47 7.48
CA ALA A 333 2.57 -18.77 7.85
C ALA A 333 3.56 -18.61 9.01
N LEU A 334 4.38 -17.57 8.98
CA LEU A 334 5.36 -17.29 10.04
C LEU A 334 4.72 -16.84 11.35
N ARG A 335 3.66 -16.03 11.30
CA ARG A 335 2.94 -15.57 12.51
C ARG A 335 2.16 -16.69 13.19
N THR A 336 1.69 -17.66 12.44
CA THR A 336 0.94 -18.78 12.98
C THR A 336 1.84 -19.90 13.54
N LEU A 337 3.16 -19.81 13.38
CA LEU A 337 4.11 -20.83 13.82
C LEU A 337 3.95 -21.19 15.30
N SER A 338 3.70 -20.23 16.17
CA SER A 338 3.46 -20.46 17.61
C SER A 338 2.24 -21.34 17.88
N ASN A 339 1.26 -21.36 16.97
CA ASN A 339 0.05 -22.16 17.04
C ASN A 339 0.12 -23.44 16.17
N ASP A 340 1.10 -23.52 15.26
CA ASP A 340 1.32 -24.66 14.36
C ASP A 340 2.16 -25.74 15.05
N SER A 341 1.56 -26.90 15.32
CA SER A 341 2.23 -28.02 15.97
C SER A 341 3.39 -28.57 15.15
N ILE A 342 3.32 -28.52 13.81
CA ILE A 342 4.35 -29.01 12.88
C ILE A 342 5.55 -28.08 12.92
N GLY A 343 5.34 -26.76 12.76
CA GLY A 343 6.39 -25.75 12.82
C GLY A 343 7.10 -25.75 14.18
N ARG A 344 6.34 -25.86 15.28
CA ARG A 344 6.92 -26.00 16.63
C ARG A 344 7.72 -27.30 16.80
N GLY A 345 7.28 -28.40 16.18
CA GLY A 345 8.00 -29.65 16.17
C GLY A 345 9.37 -29.52 15.47
N VAL A 346 9.42 -28.83 14.34
CA VAL A 346 10.68 -28.52 13.63
C VAL A 346 11.58 -27.62 14.48
N LEU A 347 11.00 -26.59 15.09
CA LEU A 347 11.74 -25.65 15.96
C LEU A 347 12.37 -26.36 17.17
N ALA A 348 11.70 -27.35 17.74
CA ALA A 348 12.21 -28.17 18.84
C ALA A 348 13.18 -29.29 18.38
N GLY A 349 13.25 -29.59 17.09
CA GLY A 349 14.04 -30.65 16.49
C GLY A 349 15.52 -30.30 16.30
N ASN A 350 16.19 -31.13 15.51
CA ASN A 350 17.63 -30.92 15.17
C ASN A 350 17.77 -29.93 14.01
N VAL A 351 18.92 -29.23 14.00
CA VAL A 351 19.30 -28.38 12.86
C VAL A 351 19.32 -29.22 11.57
N GLY A 352 18.78 -28.69 10.49
CA GLY A 352 18.52 -29.40 9.24
C GLY A 352 17.17 -30.14 9.19
N GLY A 353 16.43 -30.21 10.31
CA GLY A 353 15.11 -30.83 10.36
C GLY A 353 14.10 -30.12 9.46
N VAL A 354 13.31 -30.91 8.73
CA VAL A 354 12.29 -30.45 7.78
C VAL A 354 10.96 -31.11 8.10
N ALA A 355 9.88 -30.35 8.03
CA ALA A 355 8.53 -30.89 8.03
C ALA A 355 7.62 -30.03 7.17
N MET A 356 6.48 -30.58 6.74
CA MET A 356 5.47 -29.87 5.97
C MET A 356 4.11 -29.94 6.66
N THR A 357 3.33 -28.89 6.45
CA THR A 357 1.92 -28.86 6.90
C THR A 357 1.04 -29.69 5.97
N GLN A 358 -0.13 -30.05 6.48
CA GLN A 358 -1.20 -30.51 5.60
C GLN A 358 -1.61 -29.37 4.65
N ARG A 359 -2.12 -29.76 3.49
CA ARG A 359 -2.61 -28.80 2.49
C ARG A 359 -3.76 -27.97 3.07
N MET A 360 -3.66 -26.66 2.93
CA MET A 360 -4.71 -25.69 3.23
C MET A 360 -5.13 -25.01 1.93
N GLY A 361 -6.30 -25.42 1.38
CA GLY A 361 -6.73 -24.94 0.08
C GLY A 361 -5.74 -25.32 -1.03
N SER A 362 -5.17 -24.31 -1.69
CA SER A 362 -4.17 -24.47 -2.78
C SER A 362 -2.72 -24.29 -2.31
N THR A 363 -2.42 -24.34 -1.01
CA THR A 363 -1.06 -24.16 -0.48
C THR A 363 -0.66 -25.20 0.55
N ALA A 364 0.65 -25.42 0.70
CA ALA A 364 1.23 -26.17 1.82
C ALA A 364 2.55 -25.50 2.23
N ASN A 365 2.84 -25.46 3.53
CA ASN A 365 4.07 -24.87 4.06
C ASN A 365 5.11 -25.96 4.37
N VAL A 366 6.35 -25.70 4.01
CA VAL A 366 7.51 -26.52 4.34
C VAL A 366 8.42 -25.70 5.25
N TYR A 367 8.70 -26.20 6.44
CA TYR A 367 9.58 -25.57 7.43
C TYR A 367 10.92 -26.27 7.47
N LYS A 368 12.01 -25.51 7.59
CA LYS A 368 13.36 -26.05 7.84
C LYS A 368 14.03 -25.26 8.94
N LEU A 369 14.55 -25.95 9.96
CA LEU A 369 15.44 -25.36 10.96
C LEU A 369 16.85 -25.24 10.37
N ILE A 370 17.25 -24.02 10.04
CA ILE A 370 18.49 -23.72 9.32
C ILE A 370 19.68 -23.71 10.26
N ASP A 371 19.52 -23.07 11.43
CA ASP A 371 20.59 -22.94 12.42
C ASP A 371 20.00 -22.74 13.82
N ARG A 372 20.82 -23.06 14.83
CA ARG A 372 20.51 -22.78 16.24
C ARG A 372 21.79 -22.32 16.94
N PHE A 373 21.74 -21.14 17.51
CA PHE A 373 22.88 -20.55 18.18
C PHE A 373 22.49 -19.78 19.42
N THR A 374 23.41 -19.71 20.38
CA THR A 374 23.23 -18.91 21.61
C THR A 374 24.17 -17.72 21.57
N VAL A 375 23.61 -16.55 21.71
CA VAL A 375 24.35 -15.27 21.73
C VAL A 375 23.62 -14.31 22.63
N ALA A 376 24.24 -13.19 23.05
CA ALA A 376 23.55 -12.13 23.79
C ALA A 376 22.24 -11.73 23.10
N ASP A 377 21.13 -11.57 23.85
CA ASP A 377 19.82 -11.12 23.29
C ASP A 377 19.99 -9.86 22.46
N SER A 378 20.73 -8.91 23.01
CA SER A 378 21.09 -7.67 22.31
C SER A 378 22.40 -7.11 22.87
N ILE A 379 23.10 -6.33 22.05
CA ILE A 379 24.38 -5.72 22.36
C ILE A 379 24.38 -4.24 22.06
N LYS A 380 25.15 -3.49 22.85
CA LYS A 380 25.53 -2.10 22.54
C LYS A 380 26.94 -2.05 21.98
N LEU A 381 27.15 -1.23 20.98
CA LEU A 381 28.40 -1.18 20.23
C LEU A 381 29.00 0.22 20.21
N ASP A 382 30.33 0.27 20.29
CA ASP A 382 31.12 1.32 19.70
C ASP A 382 31.59 0.88 18.33
N VAL A 383 31.35 1.70 17.32
CA VAL A 383 31.73 1.47 15.93
C VAL A 383 32.80 2.48 15.55
N ILE A 384 33.95 1.96 15.11
CA ILE A 384 35.09 2.77 14.76
C ILE A 384 35.39 2.54 13.28
N GLN A 385 35.44 3.64 12.54
CA GLN A 385 35.87 3.64 11.14
C GLN A 385 37.33 4.10 11.06
N VAL A 386 38.17 3.31 10.42
CA VAL A 386 39.59 3.59 10.21
C VAL A 386 39.86 3.63 8.71
N MET A 387 40.33 4.76 8.21
CA MET A 387 40.72 4.91 6.81
C MET A 387 42.23 4.77 6.67
N GLY A 388 42.70 3.90 5.78
CA GLY A 388 44.10 3.62 5.53
C GLY A 388 44.36 2.18 5.14
N ASN A 389 45.59 1.87 4.79
CA ASN A 389 46.00 0.52 4.40
C ASN A 389 45.97 -0.46 5.59
N LYS A 390 46.03 -1.74 5.28
CA LYS A 390 45.94 -2.83 6.28
C LYS A 390 46.93 -2.70 7.43
N GLN A 391 48.18 -2.32 7.17
CA GLN A 391 49.18 -2.13 8.20
C GLN A 391 48.81 -1.01 9.19
N TYR A 392 48.21 0.06 8.69
CA TYR A 392 47.68 1.17 9.52
C TYR A 392 46.49 0.69 10.34
N GLN A 393 45.56 -0.03 9.72
CA GLN A 393 44.38 -0.61 10.41
C GLN A 393 44.79 -1.53 11.56
N ASP A 394 45.78 -2.44 11.34
CA ASP A 394 46.29 -3.35 12.34
C ASP A 394 47.00 -2.61 13.50
N SER A 395 47.75 -1.52 13.17
CA SER A 395 48.39 -0.68 14.17
C SER A 395 47.36 0.06 15.06
N VAL A 396 46.29 0.57 14.45
CA VAL A 396 45.20 1.22 15.18
C VAL A 396 44.46 0.22 16.09
N LEU A 397 44.18 -0.98 15.57
CA LEU A 397 43.55 -2.04 16.35
C LEU A 397 44.42 -2.44 17.58
N ALA A 398 45.72 -2.56 17.39
CA ALA A 398 46.66 -2.86 18.47
C ALA A 398 46.69 -1.75 19.54
N LEU A 399 46.66 -0.48 19.14
CA LEU A 399 46.60 0.66 20.06
C LEU A 399 45.28 0.66 20.87
N LEU A 400 44.13 0.41 20.21
CA LEU A 400 42.82 0.33 20.86
C LEU A 400 42.80 -0.83 21.88
N ASN A 401 43.28 -2.00 21.53
CA ASN A 401 43.36 -3.16 22.43
C ASN A 401 44.44 -3.00 23.50
N GLY A 402 45.43 -2.14 23.26
CA GLY A 402 46.39 -1.70 24.26
C GLY A 402 45.88 -0.67 25.27
N GLY A 403 44.58 -0.32 25.22
CA GLY A 403 43.95 0.57 26.17
C GLY A 403 43.88 2.05 25.76
N ALA A 404 44.23 2.37 24.49
CA ALA A 404 44.08 3.73 23.99
C ALA A 404 42.59 4.12 23.95
N ASN A 405 42.28 5.35 24.42
CA ASN A 405 40.91 5.88 24.33
C ASN A 405 40.56 6.26 22.89
N ALA A 406 39.48 5.72 22.36
CA ALA A 406 39.05 5.88 20.98
C ALA A 406 38.74 7.34 20.61
N ASP A 407 38.06 8.10 21.47
CA ASP A 407 37.71 9.51 21.23
C ASP A 407 38.96 10.38 21.21
N SER A 408 39.93 10.08 22.09
CA SER A 408 41.22 10.78 22.10
C SER A 408 42.03 10.49 20.83
N LEU A 409 41.93 9.26 20.28
CA LEU A 409 42.54 8.92 18.99
C LEU A 409 41.86 9.64 17.83
N ALA A 410 40.51 9.71 17.84
CA ALA A 410 39.74 10.45 16.84
C ALA A 410 40.17 11.93 16.78
N THR A 411 40.33 12.57 17.93
CA THR A 411 40.80 13.96 18.04
C THR A 411 42.24 14.12 17.48
N LYS A 412 43.13 13.14 17.74
CA LYS A 412 44.53 13.20 17.30
C LYS A 412 44.71 12.88 15.82
N LEU A 413 43.98 11.91 15.30
CA LEU A 413 44.15 11.40 13.93
C LEU A 413 43.30 12.15 12.89
N GLY A 414 42.26 12.86 13.38
CA GLY A 414 41.30 13.59 12.56
C GLY A 414 40.20 12.71 11.99
N GLU A 415 38.98 13.22 11.96
CA GLU A 415 37.74 12.51 11.58
C GLU A 415 37.77 11.87 10.18
N LYS A 416 38.58 12.42 9.27
CA LYS A 416 38.74 11.85 7.91
C LYS A 416 39.50 10.52 7.88
N LYS A 417 40.28 10.21 8.92
CA LYS A 417 41.06 8.98 9.02
C LYS A 417 40.57 8.03 10.08
N PHE A 418 39.89 8.56 11.08
CA PHE A 418 39.43 7.79 12.22
C PHE A 418 38.17 8.44 12.80
N ALA A 419 37.06 7.74 12.76
CA ALA A 419 35.78 8.19 13.31
C ALA A 419 35.24 7.19 14.31
N VAL A 420 34.70 7.70 15.42
CA VAL A 420 34.06 6.90 16.48
C VAL A 420 32.59 7.20 16.50
N THR A 421 31.76 6.17 16.51
CA THR A 421 30.31 6.28 16.67
C THR A 421 29.87 5.39 17.83
N HIS A 422 29.34 6.01 18.88
CA HIS A 422 28.67 5.30 19.96
C HIS A 422 27.23 5.02 19.52
N VAL A 423 26.92 3.75 19.26
CA VAL A 423 25.56 3.38 18.79
C VAL A 423 24.63 3.37 20.01
N PRO A 424 23.66 4.29 20.09
CA PRO A 424 22.78 4.39 21.27
C PRO A 424 21.77 3.25 21.35
N GLN A 425 21.48 2.60 20.22
CA GLN A 425 20.52 1.52 20.10
C GLN A 425 21.19 0.17 20.28
N TYR A 426 20.43 -0.82 20.78
CA TYR A 426 20.90 -2.19 20.85
C TYR A 426 20.75 -2.87 19.50
N LEU A 427 21.83 -3.52 19.05
CA LEU A 427 21.79 -4.50 17.95
C LEU A 427 21.25 -5.82 18.51
N ARG A 428 20.31 -6.44 17.83
CA ARG A 428 19.74 -7.73 18.24
C ARG A 428 20.74 -8.85 17.98
N GLY A 429 20.74 -9.86 18.85
CA GLY A 429 21.73 -10.96 18.78
C GLY A 429 21.70 -11.73 17.45
N TYR A 430 20.54 -11.89 16.83
CA TYR A 430 20.41 -12.55 15.54
C TYR A 430 20.97 -11.73 14.36
N GLU A 431 21.16 -10.42 14.52
CA GLU A 431 21.76 -9.54 13.49
C GLU A 431 23.29 -9.62 13.47
N ILE A 432 23.90 -10.27 14.47
CA ILE A 432 25.34 -10.45 14.53
C ILE A 432 25.77 -11.51 13.50
N PRO A 433 26.70 -11.18 12.57
CA PRO A 433 27.22 -12.14 11.61
C PRO A 433 27.79 -13.40 12.28
N ASP A 434 27.53 -14.58 11.72
CA ASP A 434 27.93 -15.88 12.25
C ASP A 434 29.42 -15.94 12.63
N SER A 435 30.28 -15.38 11.78
CA SER A 435 31.73 -15.33 11.99
C SER A 435 32.16 -14.50 13.21
N LEU A 436 31.28 -13.67 13.72
CA LEU A 436 31.56 -12.76 14.83
C LEU A 436 30.86 -13.17 16.13
N ARG A 437 29.88 -14.07 16.08
CA ARG A 437 29.10 -14.49 17.26
C ARG A 437 29.98 -14.97 18.41
N ALA A 438 31.05 -15.72 18.12
CA ALA A 438 31.98 -16.20 19.12
C ALA A 438 32.82 -15.10 19.81
N LYS A 439 32.90 -13.91 19.20
CA LYS A 439 33.64 -12.75 19.73
C LYS A 439 32.79 -11.86 20.63
N VAL A 440 31.49 -12.11 20.68
CA VAL A 440 30.53 -11.31 21.42
C VAL A 440 30.30 -11.93 22.80
N GLY A 441 30.90 -11.33 23.85
CA GLY A 441 30.65 -11.67 25.25
C GLY A 441 29.90 -10.54 25.98
N ALA A 442 30.00 -10.49 27.30
CA ALA A 442 29.41 -9.41 28.10
C ALA A 442 30.00 -8.03 27.73
N THR A 443 31.30 -8.02 27.47
CA THR A 443 32.06 -6.96 26.81
C THR A 443 33.12 -7.62 25.94
N SER A 444 33.63 -6.93 24.94
CA SER A 444 34.69 -7.48 24.08
C SER A 444 35.88 -6.53 23.97
N ASP A 445 37.02 -7.08 23.55
CA ASP A 445 38.07 -6.29 22.95
C ASP A 445 37.61 -5.73 21.62
N TYR A 446 38.36 -4.77 21.07
CA TYR A 446 38.11 -4.29 19.71
C TYR A 446 38.42 -5.37 18.69
N PHE A 447 37.53 -5.58 17.74
CA PHE A 447 37.71 -6.54 16.66
C PHE A 447 37.24 -5.99 15.31
N VAL A 448 37.89 -6.45 14.25
CA VAL A 448 37.52 -6.04 12.87
C VAL A 448 36.22 -6.72 12.47
N MET A 449 35.22 -5.93 12.14
CA MET A 449 33.95 -6.38 11.56
C MET A 449 34.08 -6.58 10.05
N ASN A 450 34.64 -5.57 9.38
CA ASN A 450 34.88 -5.58 7.94
C ASN A 450 36.14 -4.76 7.63
N ASN A 451 36.92 -5.17 6.61
CA ASN A 451 38.07 -4.44 6.16
C ASN A 451 38.28 -4.52 4.63
N SER A 452 38.91 -3.49 4.11
CA SER A 452 39.39 -3.39 2.73
C SER A 452 40.81 -2.85 2.71
N ASN A 453 41.42 -2.71 1.54
CA ASN A 453 42.73 -2.06 1.40
C ASN A 453 42.74 -0.56 1.72
N GLU A 454 41.53 0.06 1.82
CA GLU A 454 41.36 1.50 2.02
C GLU A 454 40.80 1.86 3.40
N GLY A 455 40.23 0.89 4.13
CA GLY A 455 39.68 1.13 5.45
C GLY A 455 39.15 -0.12 6.15
N ALA A 456 38.85 0.02 7.44
CA ALA A 456 38.24 -1.00 8.27
C ALA A 456 37.14 -0.44 9.15
N VAL A 457 36.17 -1.29 9.46
CA VAL A 457 35.17 -1.07 10.50
C VAL A 457 35.50 -1.98 11.66
N ILE A 458 35.74 -1.38 12.83
CA ILE A 458 36.11 -2.05 14.07
C ILE A 458 34.98 -1.91 15.05
N TRP A 459 34.59 -3.00 15.70
CA TRP A 459 33.55 -3.01 16.73
C TRP A 459 34.16 -3.28 18.10
N LYS A 460 33.51 -2.71 19.13
CA LYS A 460 33.65 -3.08 20.53
C LYS A 460 32.29 -3.27 21.14
N VAL A 461 32.06 -4.41 21.78
CA VAL A 461 30.84 -4.62 22.59
C VAL A 461 31.03 -3.93 23.94
N VAL A 462 30.26 -2.87 24.20
CA VAL A 462 30.31 -2.12 25.47
C VAL A 462 29.33 -2.63 26.49
N GLU A 463 28.23 -3.23 26.05
CA GLU A 463 27.22 -3.88 26.90
C GLU A 463 26.58 -5.03 26.13
N ALA A 464 26.33 -6.14 26.81
CA ALA A 464 25.57 -7.26 26.28
C ALA A 464 24.50 -7.71 27.29
N LYS A 465 23.30 -7.98 26.81
CA LYS A 465 22.23 -8.59 27.61
C LYS A 465 22.46 -10.08 27.79
N ALA A 466 21.73 -10.70 28.71
CA ALA A 466 21.84 -12.14 28.96
C ALA A 466 21.73 -12.96 27.66
N PRO A 467 22.52 -14.05 27.52
CA PRO A 467 22.47 -14.89 26.33
C PRO A 467 21.09 -15.54 26.15
N VAL A 468 20.63 -15.58 24.89
CA VAL A 468 19.39 -16.21 24.46
C VAL A 468 19.70 -17.15 23.30
N THR A 469 18.99 -18.27 23.23
CA THR A 469 19.08 -19.18 22.08
C THR A 469 18.12 -18.71 21.01
N PHE A 470 18.68 -18.38 19.85
CA PHE A 470 17.93 -18.08 18.63
C PHE A 470 17.93 -19.30 17.72
N ASN A 471 16.79 -19.51 17.06
CA ASN A 471 16.61 -20.52 16.03
C ASN A 471 16.38 -19.79 14.72
N GLU A 472 17.26 -19.98 13.75
CA GLU A 472 17.06 -19.53 12.39
C GLU A 472 16.19 -20.56 11.66
N MET A 473 15.01 -20.13 11.22
CA MET A 473 14.06 -20.98 10.56
C MET A 473 13.61 -20.36 9.25
N GLY A 474 13.59 -21.15 8.22
CA GLY A 474 13.02 -20.80 6.95
C GLY A 474 11.66 -21.46 6.75
N VAL A 475 10.83 -20.85 5.92
CA VAL A 475 9.58 -21.41 5.42
C VAL A 475 9.56 -21.28 3.90
N ALA A 476 9.06 -22.32 3.23
CA ALA A 476 8.73 -22.30 1.82
C ALA A 476 7.25 -22.68 1.68
N GLN A 477 6.49 -21.84 0.98
CA GLN A 477 5.08 -22.12 0.66
C GLN A 477 5.04 -22.72 -0.75
N TYR A 478 4.52 -23.94 -0.84
CA TYR A 478 4.24 -24.61 -2.11
C TYR A 478 2.84 -24.25 -2.59
N ASN A 479 2.72 -23.80 -3.84
CA ASN A 479 1.46 -23.44 -4.47
C ASN A 479 1.02 -24.53 -5.45
N PHE A 480 -0.19 -25.05 -5.26
CA PHE A 480 -0.81 -26.06 -6.12
C PHE A 480 -1.49 -25.35 -7.30
N ILE A 481 -1.02 -25.59 -8.51
CA ILE A 481 -1.48 -24.94 -9.75
C ILE A 481 -2.51 -25.82 -10.45
N ALA A 482 -3.57 -25.20 -10.95
CA ALA A 482 -4.51 -25.87 -11.84
C ALA A 482 -3.87 -26.12 -13.21
N SER A 483 -4.07 -27.30 -13.79
CA SER A 483 -3.63 -27.59 -15.16
C SER A 483 -4.48 -26.86 -16.21
N ASP A 484 -3.97 -26.76 -17.44
CA ASP A 484 -4.73 -26.24 -18.58
C ASP A 484 -6.02 -27.02 -18.84
N LEU A 485 -6.01 -28.35 -18.58
CA LEU A 485 -7.19 -29.18 -18.70
C LEU A 485 -8.25 -28.80 -17.67
N THR A 486 -7.85 -28.53 -16.45
CA THR A 486 -8.75 -28.08 -15.38
C THR A 486 -9.31 -26.69 -15.69
N SER A 487 -8.46 -25.77 -16.12
CA SER A 487 -8.86 -24.43 -16.58
C SER A 487 -9.88 -24.53 -17.73
N GLY A 488 -9.57 -25.31 -18.77
CA GLY A 488 -10.47 -25.51 -19.91
C GLY A 488 -11.79 -26.16 -19.52
N LYS A 489 -11.80 -27.08 -18.56
CA LYS A 489 -13.03 -27.67 -18.04
C LYS A 489 -13.91 -26.64 -17.33
N THR A 490 -13.33 -25.83 -16.43
CA THR A 490 -14.04 -24.78 -15.70
C THR A 490 -14.62 -23.76 -16.69
N GLN A 491 -13.84 -23.32 -17.69
CA GLN A 491 -14.29 -22.42 -18.75
C GLN A 491 -15.46 -23.00 -19.54
N ASN A 492 -15.39 -24.28 -19.96
CA ASN A 492 -16.46 -24.94 -20.70
C ASN A 492 -17.76 -25.06 -19.88
N GLU A 493 -17.66 -25.29 -18.57
CA GLU A 493 -18.83 -25.33 -17.70
C GLU A 493 -19.48 -23.95 -17.54
N LEU A 494 -18.68 -22.90 -17.38
CA LEU A 494 -19.18 -21.52 -17.33
C LEU A 494 -19.80 -21.11 -18.67
N GLN A 495 -19.20 -21.52 -19.80
CA GLN A 495 -19.74 -21.27 -21.13
C GLN A 495 -21.10 -21.92 -21.36
N LYS A 496 -21.38 -23.08 -20.77
CA LYS A 496 -22.71 -23.71 -20.83
C LYS A 496 -23.78 -22.85 -20.14
N LEU A 497 -23.45 -22.24 -19.01
CA LEU A 497 -24.33 -21.26 -18.35
C LEU A 497 -24.64 -20.10 -19.32
N LEU A 498 -23.60 -19.45 -19.89
CA LEU A 498 -23.76 -18.29 -20.77
C LEU A 498 -24.51 -18.61 -22.08
N ASN A 499 -24.49 -19.87 -22.52
CA ASN A 499 -25.26 -20.28 -23.69
C ASN A 499 -26.78 -20.22 -23.48
N ASN A 500 -27.22 -20.33 -22.22
CA ASN A 500 -28.63 -20.27 -21.84
C ASN A 500 -29.12 -18.83 -21.63
N TYR A 501 -28.20 -17.88 -21.35
CA TYR A 501 -28.54 -16.50 -21.03
C TYR A 501 -27.79 -15.55 -21.98
N LYS A 502 -28.53 -14.79 -22.80
CA LYS A 502 -27.97 -13.88 -23.81
C LYS A 502 -28.06 -12.41 -23.42
N LYS A 503 -28.81 -12.09 -22.37
CA LYS A 503 -28.99 -10.73 -21.84
C LYS A 503 -28.68 -10.71 -20.34
N ALA A 504 -28.03 -9.65 -19.89
CA ALA A 504 -27.70 -9.46 -18.50
C ALA A 504 -28.94 -9.58 -17.57
N ALA A 505 -30.03 -8.88 -17.91
CA ALA A 505 -31.27 -8.90 -17.10
C ALA A 505 -31.87 -10.31 -16.92
N ASP A 506 -31.75 -11.22 -17.90
CA ASP A 506 -32.26 -12.58 -17.80
C ASP A 506 -31.41 -13.42 -16.83
N LEU A 507 -30.08 -13.23 -16.89
CA LEU A 507 -29.10 -13.92 -16.03
C LEU A 507 -29.18 -13.38 -14.59
N GLU A 508 -29.26 -12.06 -14.39
CA GLU A 508 -29.45 -11.41 -13.09
C GLU A 508 -30.73 -11.87 -12.40
N LYS A 509 -31.83 -11.93 -13.16
CA LYS A 509 -33.10 -12.46 -12.65
C LYS A 509 -32.98 -13.92 -12.24
N ALA A 510 -32.22 -14.74 -13.00
CA ALA A 510 -32.00 -16.14 -12.64
C ALA A 510 -31.17 -16.28 -11.35
N PHE A 511 -30.17 -15.42 -11.14
CA PHE A 511 -29.43 -15.33 -9.87
C PHE A 511 -30.33 -14.91 -8.71
N ALA A 512 -31.17 -13.88 -8.91
CA ALA A 512 -32.11 -13.40 -7.89
C ALA A 512 -33.16 -14.48 -7.52
N ASP A 513 -33.69 -15.22 -8.50
CA ASP A 513 -34.67 -16.29 -8.28
C ASP A 513 -34.05 -17.54 -7.63
N GLY A 514 -32.76 -17.83 -7.88
CA GLY A 514 -31.98 -18.94 -7.30
C GLY A 514 -32.55 -20.35 -7.59
N LYS A 515 -33.40 -20.51 -8.63
CA LYS A 515 -34.09 -21.78 -8.95
C LYS A 515 -33.34 -22.65 -9.94
N ASP A 516 -32.60 -22.02 -10.88
CA ASP A 516 -31.82 -22.75 -11.86
C ASP A 516 -30.59 -23.41 -11.22
N ALA A 517 -30.45 -24.72 -11.40
CA ALA A 517 -29.36 -25.51 -10.82
C ALA A 517 -27.98 -25.09 -11.34
N GLN A 518 -27.88 -24.61 -12.57
CA GLN A 518 -26.63 -24.11 -13.13
C GLN A 518 -26.26 -22.75 -12.54
N VAL A 519 -27.21 -21.84 -12.38
CA VAL A 519 -27.02 -20.56 -11.73
C VAL A 519 -26.64 -20.75 -10.25
N LYS A 520 -27.32 -21.65 -9.55
CA LYS A 520 -27.08 -21.94 -8.14
C LYS A 520 -25.63 -22.38 -7.87
N LYS A 521 -24.99 -23.06 -8.82
CA LYS A 521 -23.59 -23.47 -8.75
C LYS A 521 -22.63 -22.27 -8.64
N TYR A 522 -23.01 -21.13 -9.23
CA TYR A 522 -22.20 -19.92 -9.28
C TYR A 522 -22.69 -18.81 -8.36
N GLN A 523 -23.68 -19.09 -7.50
CA GLN A 523 -24.30 -18.10 -6.62
C GLN A 523 -23.29 -17.42 -5.67
N GLU A 524 -22.35 -18.17 -5.13
CA GLU A 524 -21.29 -17.67 -4.24
C GLU A 524 -20.22 -16.82 -4.96
N PHE A 525 -20.15 -16.94 -6.30
CA PHE A 525 -19.20 -16.22 -7.15
C PHE A 525 -19.83 -15.01 -7.83
N TYR A 526 -21.10 -14.73 -7.57
CA TYR A 526 -21.83 -13.62 -8.14
C TYR A 526 -21.68 -12.38 -7.27
N ASN A 527 -21.21 -11.28 -7.88
CA ASN A 527 -20.94 -10.02 -7.21
C ASN A 527 -21.56 -8.86 -7.97
N GLU A 528 -21.98 -7.82 -7.24
CA GLU A 528 -22.47 -6.55 -7.77
C GLU A 528 -21.52 -5.44 -7.33
N ASP A 529 -21.19 -4.51 -8.23
CA ASP A 529 -20.30 -3.39 -7.95
C ASP A 529 -20.68 -2.16 -8.79
N VAL A 530 -20.29 -0.98 -8.33
CA VAL A 530 -20.39 0.27 -9.10
C VAL A 530 -18.99 0.82 -9.28
N ILE A 531 -18.50 0.78 -10.51
CA ILE A 531 -17.10 1.00 -10.83
C ILE A 531 -16.85 2.31 -11.58
N ALA A 532 -15.70 2.92 -11.33
CA ALA A 532 -15.15 4.03 -12.11
C ALA A 532 -14.16 3.51 -13.17
N SER A 533 -13.95 4.30 -14.23
CA SER A 533 -12.97 3.95 -15.28
C SER A 533 -11.53 3.85 -14.80
N THR A 534 -11.22 4.41 -13.65
CA THR A 534 -9.90 4.39 -12.99
C THR A 534 -9.69 3.20 -12.07
N GLN A 535 -10.71 2.40 -11.77
CA GLN A 535 -10.63 1.33 -10.77
C GLN A 535 -9.68 0.20 -11.24
N PRO A 536 -8.65 -0.14 -10.46
CA PRO A 536 -7.67 -1.15 -10.87
C PRO A 536 -8.11 -2.58 -10.55
N THR A 537 -9.00 -2.75 -9.55
CA THR A 537 -9.43 -4.05 -9.03
C THR A 537 -10.94 -4.15 -8.98
N LEU A 538 -11.51 -5.31 -9.30
CA LEU A 538 -12.94 -5.57 -9.27
C LEU A 538 -13.24 -6.86 -8.48
N GLY A 539 -14.32 -6.84 -7.70
CA GLY A 539 -14.78 -8.02 -6.96
C GLY A 539 -13.71 -8.60 -6.02
N GLY A 540 -12.81 -7.78 -5.50
CA GLY A 540 -11.68 -8.22 -4.66
C GLY A 540 -10.55 -8.92 -5.42
N VAL A 541 -10.56 -8.92 -6.74
CA VAL A 541 -9.56 -9.56 -7.60
C VAL A 541 -8.63 -8.51 -8.22
N ASN A 542 -7.32 -8.73 -8.10
CA ASN A 542 -6.31 -7.89 -8.72
C ASN A 542 -6.21 -8.16 -10.25
N LYS A 543 -5.62 -7.21 -10.98
CA LYS A 543 -5.36 -7.31 -12.44
C LYS A 543 -6.62 -7.44 -13.30
N THR A 544 -7.76 -6.94 -12.83
CA THR A 544 -9.05 -6.97 -13.55
C THR A 544 -9.22 -5.83 -14.54
N ARG A 545 -8.16 -5.14 -14.91
CA ARG A 545 -8.20 -3.98 -15.82
C ARG A 545 -8.85 -4.29 -17.17
N SER A 546 -8.66 -5.50 -17.71
CA SER A 546 -9.32 -5.95 -18.93
C SER A 546 -10.84 -5.94 -18.82
N VAL A 547 -11.38 -6.23 -17.65
CA VAL A 547 -12.83 -6.16 -17.38
C VAL A 547 -13.30 -4.71 -17.39
N VAL A 548 -12.58 -3.81 -16.74
CA VAL A 548 -12.88 -2.37 -16.74
C VAL A 548 -12.85 -1.81 -18.17
N LYS A 549 -11.84 -2.17 -18.96
CA LYS A 549 -11.76 -1.80 -20.39
C LYS A 549 -13.00 -2.25 -21.16
N TRP A 550 -13.37 -3.51 -21.00
CA TRP A 550 -14.58 -4.03 -21.68
C TRP A 550 -15.83 -3.24 -21.24
N VAL A 551 -16.00 -3.04 -19.93
CA VAL A 551 -17.15 -2.30 -19.35
C VAL A 551 -17.24 -0.89 -19.91
N PHE A 552 -16.14 -0.14 -20.01
CA PHE A 552 -16.18 1.29 -20.38
C PHE A 552 -16.05 1.55 -21.88
N ASN A 553 -15.45 0.64 -22.67
CA ASN A 553 -15.16 0.90 -24.09
C ASN A 553 -16.04 0.09 -25.05
N GLU A 554 -16.48 -1.09 -24.64
CA GLU A 554 -17.14 -2.03 -25.55
C GLU A 554 -18.60 -2.30 -25.18
N ALA A 555 -18.88 -2.41 -23.86
CA ALA A 555 -20.18 -2.82 -23.38
C ALA A 555 -21.25 -1.73 -23.54
N LYS A 556 -22.45 -2.17 -23.89
CA LYS A 556 -23.69 -1.38 -23.81
C LYS A 556 -24.54 -1.93 -22.66
N LYS A 557 -25.40 -1.10 -22.11
CA LYS A 557 -26.36 -1.54 -21.09
C LYS A 557 -27.09 -2.81 -21.49
N GLY A 558 -27.01 -3.83 -20.66
CA GLY A 558 -27.60 -5.15 -20.86
C GLY A 558 -26.68 -6.17 -21.55
N ASP A 559 -25.46 -5.81 -21.92
CA ASP A 559 -24.49 -6.73 -22.52
C ASP A 559 -23.84 -7.64 -21.47
N ILE A 560 -23.47 -8.86 -21.91
CA ILE A 560 -22.68 -9.84 -21.16
C ILE A 560 -21.34 -10.01 -21.89
N SER A 561 -20.24 -9.98 -21.14
CA SER A 561 -18.90 -10.18 -21.70
C SER A 561 -18.67 -11.63 -22.13
N GLN A 562 -17.64 -11.84 -22.93
CA GLN A 562 -17.00 -13.15 -23.04
C GLN A 562 -16.34 -13.53 -21.71
N ILE A 563 -16.03 -14.83 -21.54
CA ILE A 563 -15.25 -15.29 -20.37
C ILE A 563 -13.83 -14.74 -20.49
N MET A 564 -13.41 -13.96 -19.51
CA MET A 564 -12.05 -13.42 -19.41
C MET A 564 -11.26 -14.28 -18.43
N ASN A 565 -10.11 -14.79 -18.86
CA ASN A 565 -9.17 -15.49 -17.98
C ASN A 565 -8.15 -14.48 -17.44
N ILE A 566 -8.12 -14.30 -16.12
CA ILE A 566 -7.28 -13.34 -15.44
C ILE A 566 -6.29 -14.08 -14.57
N SER A 567 -5.00 -13.90 -14.83
CA SER A 567 -3.92 -14.37 -13.96
C SER A 567 -3.78 -13.42 -12.77
N VAL A 568 -4.22 -13.84 -11.59
CA VAL A 568 -4.16 -13.04 -10.37
C VAL A 568 -2.71 -12.91 -9.90
N ASP A 569 -2.00 -14.02 -9.91
CA ASP A 569 -0.57 -14.12 -9.62
C ASP A 569 0.08 -15.20 -10.50
N ASN A 570 1.30 -15.61 -10.18
CA ASN A 570 2.02 -16.64 -10.94
C ASN A 570 1.42 -18.05 -10.79
N TYR A 571 0.51 -18.26 -9.86
CA TYR A 571 0.01 -19.58 -9.47
C TYR A 571 -1.51 -19.70 -9.60
N HIS A 572 -2.24 -18.59 -9.58
CA HIS A 572 -3.71 -18.58 -9.51
C HIS A 572 -4.31 -17.77 -10.65
N SER A 573 -5.40 -18.28 -11.18
CA SER A 573 -6.22 -17.58 -12.18
C SER A 573 -7.70 -17.63 -11.80
N VAL A 574 -8.44 -16.65 -12.29
CA VAL A 574 -9.90 -16.59 -12.19
C VAL A 574 -10.52 -16.40 -13.56
N LEU A 575 -11.71 -16.96 -13.75
CA LEU A 575 -12.54 -16.70 -14.93
C LEU A 575 -13.60 -15.67 -14.54
N VAL A 576 -13.64 -14.56 -15.28
CA VAL A 576 -14.57 -13.45 -15.03
C VAL A 576 -15.54 -13.31 -16.18
N VAL A 577 -16.82 -13.18 -15.85
CA VAL A 577 -17.89 -12.76 -16.78
C VAL A 577 -18.49 -11.50 -16.17
N ALA A 578 -18.53 -10.42 -16.94
CA ALA A 578 -19.09 -9.15 -16.53
C ALA A 578 -20.39 -8.85 -17.29
N MET A 579 -21.32 -8.17 -16.66
CA MET A 579 -22.59 -7.73 -17.19
C MET A 579 -22.74 -6.23 -16.86
N LEU A 580 -23.00 -5.41 -17.88
CA LEU A 580 -23.24 -3.98 -17.66
C LEU A 580 -24.74 -3.74 -17.42
N ASP A 581 -25.10 -3.42 -16.18
CA ASP A 581 -26.50 -3.14 -15.80
C ASP A 581 -26.89 -1.69 -16.07
N ASP A 582 -26.11 -0.71 -15.62
CA ASP A 582 -26.46 0.70 -15.81
C ASP A 582 -25.25 1.64 -15.89
N VAL A 583 -25.50 2.88 -16.32
CA VAL A 583 -24.48 3.94 -16.47
C VAL A 583 -24.96 5.19 -15.71
N TYR A 584 -24.16 5.70 -14.80
CA TYR A 584 -24.45 6.86 -13.96
C TYR A 584 -23.51 8.02 -14.29
N ASN A 585 -24.07 9.23 -14.44
CA ASN A 585 -23.30 10.40 -14.86
C ASN A 585 -23.23 11.52 -13.82
N ASP A 586 -24.27 11.73 -13.03
CA ASP A 586 -24.36 12.85 -12.10
C ASP A 586 -24.48 12.40 -10.64
N TYR A 587 -25.29 11.36 -10.39
CA TYR A 587 -25.58 10.84 -9.06
C TYR A 587 -25.68 9.32 -9.10
N LEU A 588 -25.20 8.67 -8.05
CA LEU A 588 -25.54 7.27 -7.80
C LEU A 588 -27.03 7.19 -7.41
N PRO A 589 -27.82 6.34 -8.05
CA PRO A 589 -29.25 6.22 -7.76
C PRO A 589 -29.50 5.51 -6.43
N ALA A 590 -30.70 5.69 -5.88
CA ALA A 590 -31.14 4.99 -4.68
C ALA A 590 -31.14 3.45 -4.80
N THR A 591 -31.08 2.94 -6.02
CA THR A 591 -31.02 1.50 -6.35
C THR A 591 -29.60 0.93 -6.35
N ALA A 592 -28.57 1.80 -6.42
CA ALA A 592 -27.18 1.33 -6.35
C ALA A 592 -26.95 0.61 -5.01
N PRO A 593 -26.31 -0.58 -5.02
CA PRO A 593 -26.22 -1.44 -3.84
C PRO A 593 -25.70 -0.74 -2.59
N GLU A 594 -24.63 0.04 -2.72
CA GLU A 594 -24.03 0.78 -1.62
C GLU A 594 -24.96 1.87 -1.07
N VAL A 595 -25.60 2.63 -1.97
CA VAL A 595 -26.56 3.67 -1.61
C VAL A 595 -27.76 3.06 -0.92
N LYS A 596 -28.34 2.00 -1.49
CA LYS A 596 -29.49 1.28 -0.94
C LYS A 596 -29.20 0.71 0.44
N ASN A 597 -28.04 0.09 0.63
CA ASN A 597 -27.63 -0.47 1.92
C ASN A 597 -27.44 0.63 2.98
N LEU A 598 -26.81 1.74 2.65
CA LEU A 598 -26.66 2.88 3.55
C LEU A 598 -28.01 3.46 3.95
N LEU A 599 -28.91 3.66 2.99
CA LEU A 599 -30.24 4.22 3.24
C LEU A 599 -31.13 3.24 4.05
N ASP A 600 -31.07 1.94 3.74
CA ASP A 600 -31.79 0.92 4.52
C ASP A 600 -31.30 0.91 5.97
N GLN A 601 -30.01 0.90 6.21
CA GLN A 601 -29.45 0.95 7.58
C GLN A 601 -29.93 2.17 8.35
N ARG A 602 -29.94 3.35 7.74
CA ARG A 602 -30.41 4.59 8.37
C ARG A 602 -31.89 4.56 8.69
N VAL A 603 -32.72 4.12 7.74
CA VAL A 603 -34.16 4.00 7.92
C VAL A 603 -34.49 2.94 8.97
N ARG A 604 -33.82 1.80 8.92
CA ARG A 604 -33.97 0.69 9.87
C ARG A 604 -33.63 1.14 11.29
N ALA A 605 -32.48 1.79 11.48
CA ALA A 605 -32.07 2.35 12.77
C ALA A 605 -33.09 3.36 13.33
N ARG A 606 -33.65 4.25 12.46
CA ARG A 606 -34.70 5.18 12.87
C ARG A 606 -35.96 4.44 13.32
N LYS A 607 -36.48 3.50 12.52
CA LYS A 607 -37.73 2.75 12.83
C LYS A 607 -37.58 1.92 14.10
N GLU A 608 -36.45 1.25 14.28
CA GLU A 608 -36.16 0.48 15.48
C GLU A 608 -36.05 1.39 16.71
N GLY A 609 -35.35 2.51 16.58
CA GLY A 609 -35.21 3.50 17.64
C GLY A 609 -36.59 4.08 18.05
N GLU A 610 -37.46 4.45 17.10
CA GLU A 610 -38.80 4.91 17.36
C GLU A 610 -39.66 3.84 18.06
N ALA A 611 -39.51 2.57 17.67
CA ALA A 611 -40.24 1.47 18.32
C ALA A 611 -39.78 1.25 19.77
N ILE A 612 -38.47 1.31 20.03
CA ILE A 612 -37.89 1.22 21.39
C ILE A 612 -38.42 2.38 22.26
N VAL A 613 -38.40 3.61 21.74
CA VAL A 613 -38.90 4.80 22.44
C VAL A 613 -40.41 4.68 22.73
N LYS A 614 -41.21 4.23 21.76
CA LYS A 614 -42.64 4.02 21.94
C LYS A 614 -42.95 3.01 23.07
N GLY A 615 -42.17 1.92 23.17
CA GLY A 615 -42.32 0.92 24.22
C GLY A 615 -41.80 1.37 25.58
N ASN A 616 -40.79 2.24 25.61
CA ASN A 616 -40.04 2.62 26.81
C ASN A 616 -39.92 4.14 26.99
N LYS A 617 -40.97 4.87 26.73
CA LYS A 617 -40.96 6.37 26.80
C LYS A 617 -40.72 6.84 28.25
N THR A 618 -39.53 7.36 28.52
CA THR A 618 -39.13 7.97 29.78
C THR A 618 -37.81 8.69 29.62
N ASN A 619 -37.57 9.76 30.40
CA ASN A 619 -36.27 10.39 30.51
C ASN A 619 -35.52 9.97 31.78
N ASP A 620 -36.13 9.13 32.61
CA ASP A 620 -35.46 8.58 33.80
C ASP A 620 -34.65 7.35 33.44
N VAL A 621 -33.33 7.38 33.76
CA VAL A 621 -32.37 6.35 33.41
C VAL A 621 -32.72 5.01 34.03
N ASN A 622 -33.11 5.02 35.34
CA ASN A 622 -33.44 3.80 36.06
C ASN A 622 -34.75 3.20 35.59
N ALA A 623 -35.76 4.04 35.34
CA ALA A 623 -37.03 3.56 34.80
C ALA A 623 -36.88 3.00 33.40
N PHE A 624 -36.01 3.57 32.57
CA PHE A 624 -35.69 3.04 31.23
C PHE A 624 -34.98 1.70 31.32
N ALA A 625 -33.91 1.64 32.14
CA ALA A 625 -33.15 0.42 32.35
C ALA A 625 -34.03 -0.74 32.81
N SER A 626 -34.88 -0.51 33.81
CA SER A 626 -35.80 -1.51 34.33
C SER A 626 -36.81 -2.00 33.28
N LYS A 627 -37.40 -1.09 32.48
CA LYS A 627 -38.34 -1.44 31.45
C LYS A 627 -37.73 -2.19 30.28
N ALA A 628 -36.52 -1.80 29.91
CA ALA A 628 -35.80 -2.35 28.77
C ALA A 628 -34.97 -3.62 29.11
N GLY A 629 -34.81 -3.94 30.41
CA GLY A 629 -34.03 -5.08 30.88
C GLY A 629 -32.52 -4.90 30.66
N VAL A 630 -32.03 -3.63 30.73
CA VAL A 630 -30.61 -3.28 30.61
C VAL A 630 -30.08 -2.67 31.90
N GLU A 631 -28.76 -2.63 32.04
CA GLU A 631 -28.12 -2.06 33.22
C GLU A 631 -27.86 -0.55 33.04
N VAL A 632 -27.92 0.16 34.18
CA VAL A 632 -27.45 1.54 34.25
C VAL A 632 -25.93 1.55 34.32
N GLN A 633 -25.32 2.34 33.47
CA GLN A 633 -23.86 2.51 33.39
C GLN A 633 -23.50 3.94 33.73
N ALA A 634 -22.26 4.13 34.21
CA ALA A 634 -21.66 5.42 34.43
C ALA A 634 -20.45 5.57 33.51
N ASP A 635 -20.30 6.74 32.92
CA ASP A 635 -19.18 7.06 32.03
C ASP A 635 -18.79 8.54 32.14
N THR A 636 -17.72 8.91 31.46
CA THR A 636 -17.28 10.31 31.36
C THR A 636 -17.16 10.67 29.88
N ILE A 637 -17.89 11.68 29.45
CA ILE A 637 -17.96 12.13 28.06
C ILE A 637 -17.28 13.48 27.90
N SER A 638 -16.45 13.64 26.87
CA SER A 638 -15.96 14.94 26.41
C SER A 638 -16.52 15.26 25.02
N PHE A 639 -16.70 16.55 24.70
CA PHE A 639 -17.28 16.95 23.41
C PHE A 639 -16.37 16.62 22.22
N LEU A 640 -15.06 16.86 22.34
CA LEU A 640 -14.07 16.60 21.29
C LEU A 640 -13.12 15.44 21.63
N GLY A 641 -13.17 14.89 22.84
CA GLY A 641 -12.38 13.73 23.23
C GLY A 641 -13.08 12.42 22.87
N ARG A 642 -12.40 11.31 23.14
CA ARG A 642 -13.01 9.98 23.02
C ARG A 642 -14.04 9.82 24.13
N ALA A 643 -15.28 9.68 23.74
CA ALA A 643 -16.44 9.60 24.62
C ALA A 643 -16.75 8.15 24.97
N GLY A 644 -15.86 7.42 25.63
CA GLY A 644 -16.13 6.07 26.13
C GLY A 644 -16.99 5.21 25.23
N ASN A 645 -17.95 4.47 25.80
CA ASN A 645 -18.88 3.61 25.05
C ASN A 645 -19.94 4.37 24.22
N LEU A 646 -20.11 5.69 24.45
CA LEU A 646 -21.05 6.54 23.74
C LEU A 646 -20.40 7.36 22.61
N ALA A 647 -19.13 7.09 22.27
CA ALA A 647 -18.40 7.81 21.21
C ALA A 647 -19.07 7.69 19.83
N SER A 648 -19.78 6.58 19.57
CA SER A 648 -20.53 6.36 18.34
C SER A 648 -21.88 7.09 18.27
N GLU A 649 -22.28 7.78 19.35
CA GLU A 649 -23.57 8.43 19.50
C GLU A 649 -23.45 9.97 19.57
N PRO A 650 -23.15 10.66 18.47
CA PRO A 650 -22.87 12.11 18.48
C PRO A 650 -24.02 12.96 18.98
N LYS A 651 -25.27 12.50 18.82
CA LYS A 651 -26.45 13.20 19.38
C LYS A 651 -26.45 13.19 20.91
N VAL A 652 -25.99 12.10 21.53
CA VAL A 652 -25.85 11.98 22.98
C VAL A 652 -24.74 12.91 23.46
N VAL A 653 -23.56 12.87 22.80
CA VAL A 653 -22.44 13.77 23.09
C VAL A 653 -22.85 15.24 23.00
N GLY A 654 -23.54 15.61 21.91
CA GLY A 654 -24.03 16.97 21.71
C GLY A 654 -25.05 17.42 22.77
N PHE A 655 -25.96 16.54 23.18
CA PHE A 655 -26.88 16.83 24.27
C PHE A 655 -26.15 17.08 25.59
N VAL A 656 -25.24 16.17 25.95
CA VAL A 656 -24.48 16.24 27.22
C VAL A 656 -23.66 17.53 27.30
N ALA A 657 -23.01 17.92 26.19
CA ALA A 657 -22.18 19.13 26.14
C ALA A 657 -23.00 20.43 26.30
N GLY A 658 -24.28 20.43 25.85
CA GLY A 658 -25.15 21.62 25.93
C GLY A 658 -26.10 21.63 27.12
N ALA A 659 -26.19 20.53 27.89
CA ALA A 659 -27.20 20.40 28.94
C ALA A 659 -26.63 20.80 30.33
N LYS A 660 -27.52 21.23 31.24
CA LYS A 660 -27.18 21.53 32.63
C LYS A 660 -27.09 20.25 33.47
N LYS A 661 -26.30 20.25 34.51
CA LYS A 661 -26.24 19.16 35.51
C LYS A 661 -27.65 18.78 35.97
N GLY A 662 -27.93 17.49 36.02
CA GLY A 662 -29.23 16.93 36.39
C GLY A 662 -30.22 16.81 35.20
N SER A 663 -29.93 17.41 34.04
CA SER A 663 -30.74 17.20 32.86
C SER A 663 -30.70 15.76 32.38
N SER A 664 -31.84 15.25 31.94
CA SER A 664 -31.93 13.89 31.39
C SER A 664 -32.77 13.87 30.10
N SER A 665 -32.38 13.06 29.15
CA SER A 665 -33.07 12.93 27.86
C SER A 665 -33.00 11.53 27.29
N GLN A 666 -34.11 11.13 26.64
CA GLN A 666 -34.12 9.93 25.80
C GLN A 666 -33.77 10.31 24.37
N ILE A 667 -32.74 9.68 23.80
CA ILE A 667 -32.15 10.04 22.52
C ILE A 667 -32.13 8.83 21.60
N VAL A 668 -32.71 8.99 20.41
CA VAL A 668 -32.53 8.02 19.31
C VAL A 668 -31.20 8.32 18.65
N GLY A 669 -30.23 7.47 18.92
CA GLY A 669 -28.87 7.57 18.42
C GLY A 669 -28.69 6.93 17.04
N ASN A 670 -27.43 6.72 16.64
CA ASN A 670 -27.09 6.08 15.38
C ASN A 670 -27.19 4.55 15.45
N SER A 671 -26.78 3.97 16.58
CA SER A 671 -26.72 2.51 16.81
C SER A 671 -27.58 2.03 17.99
N SER A 672 -28.18 2.97 18.73
CA SER A 672 -28.92 2.63 19.95
C SER A 672 -29.92 3.71 20.36
N VAL A 673 -30.83 3.36 21.26
CA VAL A 673 -31.57 4.35 22.04
C VAL A 673 -30.90 4.48 23.40
N VAL A 674 -30.55 5.71 23.76
CA VAL A 674 -29.87 6.03 25.02
C VAL A 674 -30.75 6.96 25.84
N VAL A 675 -30.94 6.63 27.12
CA VAL A 675 -31.40 7.59 28.12
C VAL A 675 -30.18 7.99 28.94
N VAL A 676 -29.85 9.26 28.92
CA VAL A 676 -28.67 9.82 29.57
C VAL A 676 -29.03 10.92 30.56
N LYS A 677 -28.40 10.90 31.73
CA LYS A 677 -28.50 11.96 32.75
C LYS A 677 -27.12 12.58 32.94
N VAL A 678 -27.07 13.90 32.85
CA VAL A 678 -25.84 14.69 32.98
C VAL A 678 -25.50 14.90 34.45
N GLY A 679 -24.32 14.49 34.86
CA GLY A 679 -23.76 14.68 36.20
C GLY A 679 -22.88 15.93 36.32
N ASP A 680 -21.79 15.80 37.04
CA ASP A 680 -20.84 16.88 37.26
C ASP A 680 -19.96 17.15 36.04
N MET A 681 -19.67 18.42 35.83
CA MET A 681 -18.64 18.85 34.88
C MET A 681 -17.28 18.73 35.57
N ILE A 682 -16.34 18.09 34.94
CA ILE A 682 -14.99 17.86 35.40
C ILE A 682 -14.05 18.60 34.44
N GLU A 683 -13.33 19.59 34.98
CA GLU A 683 -12.31 20.28 34.21
C GLU A 683 -10.95 19.61 34.41
N SER A 684 -10.33 19.20 33.33
CA SER A 684 -8.96 18.67 33.33
C SER A 684 -8.00 19.77 32.89
N LYS A 685 -6.92 19.98 33.63
CA LYS A 685 -5.85 20.90 33.22
C LYS A 685 -4.99 20.23 32.15
N MET A 686 -5.32 20.49 30.87
CA MET A 686 -4.48 20.13 29.77
C MET A 686 -3.59 21.29 29.32
N ALA A 687 -2.34 20.98 28.96
CA ALA A 687 -1.45 21.98 28.37
C ALA A 687 -2.04 22.48 27.03
N ALA A 688 -1.88 23.78 26.73
CA ALA A 688 -2.36 24.36 25.48
C ALA A 688 -1.72 23.67 24.26
N MET A 689 -2.55 23.16 23.36
CA MET A 689 -2.05 22.57 22.12
C MET A 689 -1.43 23.62 21.19
N PRO A 690 -0.28 23.32 20.55
CA PRO A 690 0.26 24.18 19.50
C PRO A 690 -0.74 24.36 18.36
N LYS A 691 -0.85 25.58 17.80
CA LYS A 691 -1.76 25.87 16.68
C LYS A 691 -1.56 24.93 15.48
N GLN A 692 -0.32 24.61 15.15
CA GLN A 692 0.00 23.67 14.06
C GLN A 692 -0.59 22.27 14.29
N MET A 693 -0.54 21.79 15.52
CA MET A 693 -1.10 20.46 15.86
C MET A 693 -2.63 20.46 15.73
N LEU A 694 -3.30 21.54 16.12
CA LEU A 694 -4.74 21.69 15.94
C LEU A 694 -5.13 21.80 14.47
N THR A 695 -4.33 22.49 13.65
CA THR A 695 -4.52 22.56 12.22
C THR A 695 -4.44 21.17 11.59
N GLN A 696 -3.41 20.39 11.92
CA GLN A 696 -3.26 19.03 11.43
C GLN A 696 -4.41 18.11 11.86
N GLN A 697 -4.84 18.24 13.11
CA GLN A 697 -5.96 17.47 13.64
C GLN A 697 -7.29 17.86 12.97
N ALA A 698 -7.53 19.16 12.76
CA ALA A 698 -8.72 19.64 12.06
C ALA A 698 -8.73 19.13 10.60
N MET A 699 -7.62 19.18 9.90
CA MET A 699 -7.49 18.63 8.54
C MET A 699 -7.71 17.10 8.52
N GLY A 700 -7.16 16.36 9.48
CA GLY A 700 -7.37 14.92 9.59
C GLY A 700 -8.80 14.52 9.93
N ASN A 701 -9.44 15.24 10.87
CA ASN A 701 -10.81 14.95 11.30
C ASN A 701 -11.87 15.30 10.24
N LEU A 702 -11.60 16.29 9.39
CA LEU A 702 -12.48 16.65 8.28
C LEU A 702 -12.28 15.73 7.06
N GLY A 703 -11.36 14.77 7.12
CA GLY A 703 -11.00 13.95 5.97
C GLY A 703 -10.41 14.78 4.83
N LEU A 704 -10.03 16.03 5.11
CA LEU A 704 -9.44 16.95 4.15
C LEU A 704 -7.97 16.56 3.96
N ASN A 705 -7.75 15.58 3.10
CA ASN A 705 -6.48 15.46 2.44
C ASN A 705 -6.36 16.67 1.48
N LEU A 706 -5.25 17.39 1.52
CA LEU A 706 -4.97 18.48 0.57
C LEU A 706 -5.20 18.02 -0.87
N TYR A 707 -4.80 16.79 -1.18
CA TYR A 707 -5.03 16.15 -2.47
C TYR A 707 -6.52 16.13 -2.84
N GLN A 708 -7.41 15.68 -1.94
CA GLN A 708 -8.85 15.62 -2.21
C GLN A 708 -9.43 17.03 -2.37
N ALA A 709 -9.08 17.98 -1.50
CA ALA A 709 -9.56 19.35 -1.60
C ALA A 709 -9.14 20.00 -2.93
N VAL A 710 -7.91 19.79 -3.36
CA VAL A 710 -7.38 20.30 -4.63
C VAL A 710 -8.01 19.58 -5.81
N MET A 711 -8.19 18.25 -5.75
CA MET A 711 -8.87 17.49 -6.81
C MET A 711 -10.31 17.93 -7.05
N HIS A 712 -11.02 18.37 -5.99
CA HIS A 712 -12.37 18.92 -6.11
C HIS A 712 -12.42 20.40 -6.50
N SER A 713 -11.28 21.12 -6.54
CA SER A 713 -11.24 22.54 -6.94
C SER A 713 -11.47 22.75 -8.44
N ARG A 714 -11.16 21.74 -9.25
CA ARG A 714 -11.22 21.80 -10.72
C ARG A 714 -12.07 20.66 -11.28
N LYS A 715 -12.67 20.92 -12.44
CA LYS A 715 -13.41 19.87 -13.16
C LYS A 715 -12.42 18.92 -13.84
N VAL A 716 -12.43 17.68 -13.42
CA VAL A 716 -11.56 16.61 -13.97
C VAL A 716 -12.41 15.59 -14.72
N LYS A 717 -12.00 15.25 -15.95
CA LYS A 717 -12.54 14.12 -16.71
C LYS A 717 -11.41 13.16 -17.01
N MET A 718 -11.59 11.89 -16.71
CA MET A 718 -10.57 10.86 -16.92
C MET A 718 -11.10 9.76 -17.84
N ASN A 719 -10.28 9.34 -18.82
CA ASN A 719 -10.57 8.27 -19.76
C ASN A 719 -9.44 7.23 -19.85
N PRO A 720 -8.92 6.71 -18.72
CA PRO A 720 -7.78 5.81 -18.73
C PRO A 720 -8.07 4.47 -19.42
N SER A 721 -9.30 3.99 -19.36
CA SER A 721 -9.72 2.72 -19.95
C SER A 721 -9.50 2.62 -21.46
N LYS A 722 -9.35 3.75 -22.18
CA LYS A 722 -9.00 3.75 -23.60
C LYS A 722 -7.56 3.30 -23.87
N PHE A 723 -6.66 3.41 -22.91
CA PHE A 723 -5.21 3.26 -23.09
C PHE A 723 -4.62 2.10 -22.28
N PHE A 724 -5.09 1.91 -21.05
CA PHE A 724 -4.59 0.87 -20.14
C PHE A 724 -5.66 0.37 -19.15
#